data_7fc6f65f81151542ab29ba321863a972
#
_entry.id   7fc6f65f81151542ab29ba321863a972
#
_cell.length_a   1.000
_cell.length_b   1.000
_cell.length_c   1.000
_cell.angle_alpha   90.00
_cell.angle_beta   90.00
_cell.angle_gamma   90.00
#
_symmetry.space_group_name_H-M   'P 1'
#
loop_
_entity.id
_entity.type
_entity.pdbx_description
1 polymer ?
#
loop_
_entity_poly.entity_id
_entity_poly.type
_entity_poly.pdbx_seq_one_letter_code
_entity_poly.pdbx_strand_id
1 'polypeptide(L)'
;MLIPGYENGSDLTLINDFYIKSRKDINGNYTKDCLTLVYRDNKSGEKKMYEIREPSYTYYIAKPEYRAQYNRLFINKDQVDACTCKYSALLKDIAQRTGNMQFFMNNVESGNRRANEALHKHPDIFASDVHIEDYYRRLFAEQYTNKAVKVTKAFFDIESDTINMAGDFPEMGECPINAVTIIFKDENKVYTFLLEDHNNPQIDEFKAQVKDGSIFKELIPFIVENVGGLEKFKSMGLDKYEYNILFYDENDEIKLIQDLFMAINTFKPDFVLAWNMAFDIPYIIERIKRLGYSPEEIMCHPDFKNKIVYYFVDERVKDEFAERGDYAQISSYSVFLDQMIQFASRRKSQSAFPSFSLDYIGGAVAKVNKVNYKDICSNIGELPRANYKVFVFYNIFDTIVQNCVEVKSQDVEYVFTKCLSNDTRYSKCHRQTVYLTNRGAKEFKNSDFIMGNNYNKNTSAPTTKYPGAFVADPAKLNSYSKIKVCGVPIYVFSNAVDFDYKSMYPSELMEFNMAPNTQIGMIEIPEQVNPNENILNDDKWTRSGAFVADFHSHVWLEFFHRWFGLADYRTLFEDIEYYFTHIRKPLMYIENLDEHGYLIPLYDAEEYDKMMEPLSVEEKDQLITVLESAKDWDRSDLKGLLDHVAGNQHYGA
;
A
#
# COMPACT_ATOMS: atom_id res chain seq x y z
N MET A 1 11.07 19.79 -13.48
CA MET A 1 11.21 18.98 -14.73
C MET A 1 10.17 19.45 -15.73
N LEU A 2 10.56 19.96 -16.88
CA LEU A 2 9.61 20.36 -17.94
C LEU A 2 9.67 19.37 -19.09
N ILE A 3 8.52 18.83 -19.48
CA ILE A 3 8.39 18.02 -20.68
C ILE A 3 8.41 18.98 -21.87
N PRO A 4 9.23 18.74 -22.91
CA PRO A 4 9.29 19.61 -24.08
C PRO A 4 7.92 19.85 -24.71
N GLY A 5 7.59 21.10 -25.01
CA GLY A 5 6.30 21.51 -25.58
C GLY A 5 5.18 21.78 -24.56
N TYR A 6 5.44 21.65 -23.27
CA TYR A 6 4.48 21.95 -22.21
C TYR A 6 5.05 22.93 -21.19
N GLU A 7 4.19 23.84 -20.73
CA GLU A 7 4.51 24.82 -19.69
C GLU A 7 4.09 24.34 -18.29
N ASN A 8 4.58 25.03 -17.26
CA ASN A 8 4.12 24.81 -15.91
C ASN A 8 2.60 25.01 -15.80
N GLY A 9 1.91 24.09 -15.12
CA GLY A 9 0.47 24.10 -14.98
C GLY A 9 -0.30 23.56 -16.19
N SER A 10 0.38 23.02 -17.23
CA SER A 10 -0.30 22.35 -18.33
C SER A 10 -1.19 21.20 -17.84
N ASP A 11 -2.33 20.99 -18.52
CA ASP A 11 -3.34 20.01 -18.12
C ASP A 11 -2.96 18.60 -18.59
N LEU A 12 -2.01 18.01 -17.86
CA LEU A 12 -1.49 16.68 -18.06
C LEU A 12 -1.80 15.78 -16.86
N THR A 13 -2.04 14.49 -17.12
CA THR A 13 -2.20 13.46 -16.10
C THR A 13 -1.23 12.31 -16.33
N LEU A 14 -0.46 11.95 -15.32
CA LEU A 14 0.44 10.80 -15.39
C LEU A 14 -0.36 9.50 -15.33
N ILE A 15 -0.16 8.63 -16.33
CA ILE A 15 -0.86 7.35 -16.45
C ILE A 15 0.04 6.20 -16.02
N ASN A 16 1.27 6.13 -16.54
CA ASN A 16 2.21 5.04 -16.25
C ASN A 16 3.62 5.59 -16.12
N ASP A 17 4.47 4.87 -15.44
CA ASP A 17 5.90 5.15 -15.36
C ASP A 17 6.67 3.87 -15.06
N PHE A 18 7.89 3.82 -15.51
CA PHE A 18 8.80 2.71 -15.18
C PHE A 18 10.26 3.14 -15.34
N TYR A 19 11.11 2.57 -14.49
CA TYR A 19 12.53 2.82 -14.49
C TYR A 19 13.32 1.56 -14.91
N ILE A 20 14.15 1.73 -15.90
CA ILE A 20 15.05 0.68 -16.41
C ILE A 20 16.47 1.03 -15.96
N LYS A 21 17.04 0.18 -15.10
CA LYS A 21 18.43 0.31 -14.69
C LYS A 21 19.39 0.09 -15.85
N SER A 22 20.55 0.73 -15.77
CA SER A 22 21.69 0.41 -16.64
C SER A 22 22.00 -1.09 -16.60
N ARG A 23 22.10 -1.70 -17.75
CA ARG A 23 22.42 -3.14 -17.93
C ARG A 23 23.40 -3.32 -19.08
N LYS A 24 24.11 -4.44 -19.09
CA LYS A 24 24.91 -4.81 -20.26
C LYS A 24 23.99 -5.21 -21.41
N ASP A 25 24.22 -4.67 -22.58
CA ASP A 25 23.59 -5.11 -23.82
C ASP A 25 24.22 -6.42 -24.33
N ILE A 26 23.69 -6.94 -25.43
CA ILE A 26 24.18 -8.18 -26.07
C ILE A 26 25.66 -8.09 -26.48
N ASN A 27 26.15 -6.87 -26.75
CA ASN A 27 27.53 -6.58 -27.13
C ASN A 27 28.45 -6.28 -25.91
N GLY A 28 27.94 -6.41 -24.69
CA GLY A 28 28.67 -6.17 -23.47
C GLY A 28 28.81 -4.69 -23.08
N ASN A 29 28.20 -3.76 -23.83
CA ASN A 29 28.19 -2.33 -23.50
C ASN A 29 27.10 -2.04 -22.44
N TYR A 30 27.39 -1.10 -21.54
CA TYR A 30 26.39 -0.64 -20.58
C TYR A 30 25.40 0.30 -21.26
N THR A 31 24.11 -0.04 -21.21
CA THR A 31 23.05 0.90 -21.53
C THR A 31 22.93 1.95 -20.43
N LYS A 32 22.51 3.15 -20.78
CA LYS A 32 22.18 4.18 -19.77
C LYS A 32 20.87 3.86 -19.11
N ASP A 33 20.78 4.15 -17.81
CA ASP A 33 19.50 4.08 -17.12
C ASP A 33 18.51 5.10 -17.69
N CYS A 34 17.24 4.71 -17.66
CA CYS A 34 16.16 5.50 -18.25
C CYS A 34 14.89 5.40 -17.41
N LEU A 35 14.30 6.55 -17.14
CA LEU A 35 12.95 6.66 -16.59
C LEU A 35 12.00 7.08 -17.71
N THR A 36 10.94 6.33 -17.90
CA THR A 36 9.88 6.67 -18.86
C THR A 36 8.65 7.10 -18.11
N LEU A 37 8.08 8.24 -18.51
CA LEU A 37 6.80 8.75 -18.04
C LEU A 37 5.81 8.67 -19.19
N VAL A 38 4.66 8.03 -18.95
CA VAL A 38 3.53 7.99 -19.86
C VAL A 38 2.43 8.88 -19.31
N TYR A 39 2.01 9.86 -20.05
CA TYR A 39 1.03 10.85 -19.62
C TYR A 39 -0.03 11.07 -20.68
N ARG A 40 -1.19 11.53 -20.23
CA ARG A 40 -2.28 11.97 -21.10
C ARG A 40 -2.30 13.48 -21.13
N ASP A 41 -2.35 14.05 -22.32
CA ASP A 41 -2.74 15.44 -22.52
C ASP A 41 -4.28 15.51 -22.45
N ASN A 42 -4.81 16.11 -21.39
CA ASN A 42 -6.24 16.11 -21.12
C ASN A 42 -7.03 16.99 -22.10
N LYS A 43 -6.37 17.88 -22.84
CA LYS A 43 -7.02 18.72 -23.87
C LYS A 43 -7.24 17.93 -25.18
N SER A 44 -6.25 17.16 -25.60
CA SER A 44 -6.35 16.35 -26.82
C SER A 44 -6.88 14.93 -26.55
N GLY A 45 -6.79 14.45 -25.31
CA GLY A 45 -7.04 13.06 -24.94
C GLY A 45 -5.91 12.09 -25.32
N GLU A 46 -4.85 12.57 -25.99
CA GLU A 46 -3.77 11.76 -26.51
C GLU A 46 -2.80 11.34 -25.41
N LYS A 47 -2.39 10.07 -25.46
CA LYS A 47 -1.31 9.55 -24.61
C LYS A 47 0.04 9.74 -25.28
N LYS A 48 0.98 10.25 -24.52
CA LYS A 48 2.35 10.50 -24.94
C LYS A 48 3.32 9.91 -23.93
N MET A 49 4.57 9.74 -24.33
CA MET A 49 5.63 9.33 -23.44
C MET A 49 6.79 10.33 -23.45
N TYR A 50 7.52 10.37 -22.33
CA TYR A 50 8.76 11.13 -22.22
C TYR A 50 9.83 10.28 -21.52
N GLU A 51 10.93 10.04 -22.25
CA GLU A 51 12.08 9.30 -21.74
C GLU A 51 13.12 10.24 -21.14
N ILE A 52 13.50 10.00 -19.90
CA ILE A 52 14.53 10.73 -19.16
C ILE A 52 15.73 9.80 -19.00
N ARG A 53 16.77 10.04 -19.78
CA ARG A 53 18.01 9.27 -19.70
C ARG A 53 18.88 9.80 -18.57
N GLU A 54 19.48 8.88 -17.80
CA GLU A 54 20.28 9.22 -16.64
C GLU A 54 19.55 10.21 -15.72
N PRO A 55 18.36 9.84 -15.18
CA PRO A 55 17.52 10.77 -14.43
C PRO A 55 18.27 11.34 -13.23
N SER A 56 18.12 12.64 -13.01
CA SER A 56 18.72 13.34 -11.86
C SER A 56 17.89 13.09 -10.61
N TYR A 57 18.56 13.08 -9.49
CA TYR A 57 17.94 12.92 -8.18
C TYR A 57 18.52 13.93 -7.20
N THR A 58 17.65 14.59 -6.44
CA THR A 58 18.07 15.53 -5.40
C THR A 58 17.76 14.94 -4.03
N TYR A 59 18.78 14.86 -3.21
CA TYR A 59 18.71 14.53 -1.78
C TYR A 59 19.35 15.67 -0.98
N TYR A 60 19.36 15.55 0.34
CA TYR A 60 19.85 16.63 1.19
C TYR A 60 20.90 16.10 2.17
N ILE A 61 21.87 16.97 2.51
CA ILE A 61 22.88 16.71 3.52
C ILE A 61 22.86 17.80 4.58
N ALA A 62 22.95 17.43 5.86
CA ALA A 62 23.03 18.39 6.96
C ALA A 62 24.27 19.27 6.82
N LYS A 63 24.11 20.59 6.98
CA LYS A 63 25.23 21.52 7.06
C LYS A 63 26.11 21.17 8.26
N PRO A 64 27.40 21.49 8.25
CA PRO A 64 28.36 21.08 9.27
C PRO A 64 27.92 21.36 10.71
N GLU A 65 27.29 22.50 10.95
CA GLU A 65 26.81 22.94 12.26
C GLU A 65 25.58 22.19 12.76
N TYR A 66 24.85 21.49 11.87
CA TYR A 66 23.66 20.73 12.19
C TYR A 66 23.86 19.21 12.07
N ARG A 67 25.08 18.73 11.95
CA ARG A 67 25.39 17.30 11.90
C ARG A 67 25.11 16.65 13.25
N ALA A 68 24.59 15.41 13.22
CA ALA A 68 24.26 14.64 14.40
C ALA A 68 24.80 13.22 14.30
N GLN A 69 24.97 12.57 15.46
CA GLN A 69 25.37 11.17 15.53
C GLN A 69 24.17 10.20 15.49
N TYR A 70 22.96 10.74 15.51
CA TYR A 70 21.71 9.96 15.50
C TYR A 70 20.83 10.36 14.33
N ASN A 71 19.97 9.44 13.93
CA ASN A 71 19.05 9.64 12.84
C ASN A 71 17.84 10.49 13.27
N ARG A 72 17.48 11.44 12.44
CA ARG A 72 16.35 12.33 12.65
C ARG A 72 15.22 12.02 11.67
N LEU A 73 13.97 12.13 12.14
CA LEU A 73 12.79 11.94 11.30
C LEU A 73 12.62 13.06 10.28
N PHE A 74 13.13 14.24 10.58
CA PHE A 74 13.07 15.42 9.72
C PHE A 74 14.17 16.43 10.12
N ILE A 75 14.38 17.40 9.25
CA ILE A 75 15.29 18.53 9.47
C ILE A 75 14.73 19.77 8.77
N ASN A 76 15.03 20.97 9.28
CA ASN A 76 14.63 22.21 8.62
C ASN A 76 15.38 22.42 7.29
N LYS A 77 14.71 22.99 6.30
CA LYS A 77 15.30 23.25 4.96
C LYS A 77 16.51 24.16 5.00
N ASP A 78 16.55 25.11 5.92
CA ASP A 78 17.67 26.03 6.10
C ASP A 78 18.91 25.36 6.71
N GLN A 79 18.74 24.19 7.33
CA GLN A 79 19.79 23.41 7.99
C GLN A 79 20.48 22.40 7.07
N VAL A 80 20.04 22.29 5.81
CA VAL A 80 20.58 21.33 4.85
C VAL A 80 21.02 21.99 3.56
N ASP A 81 21.93 21.32 2.86
CA ASP A 81 22.30 21.61 1.48
C ASP A 81 21.69 20.59 0.54
N ALA A 82 21.11 21.07 -0.56
CA ALA A 82 20.61 20.22 -1.62
C ALA A 82 21.74 19.65 -2.48
N CYS A 83 21.76 18.35 -2.67
CA CYS A 83 22.74 17.62 -3.47
C CYS A 83 22.03 16.96 -4.65
N THR A 84 22.42 17.32 -5.87
CA THR A 84 21.84 16.74 -7.09
C THR A 84 22.89 15.91 -7.82
N CYS A 85 22.53 14.67 -8.15
CA CYS A 85 23.39 13.75 -8.92
C CYS A 85 22.55 12.89 -9.86
N LYS A 86 23.17 12.06 -10.72
CA LYS A 86 22.46 11.02 -11.46
C LYS A 86 21.97 9.95 -10.47
N TYR A 87 20.75 9.44 -10.65
CA TYR A 87 20.20 8.43 -9.73
C TYR A 87 21.06 7.18 -9.66
N SER A 88 21.62 6.74 -10.79
CA SER A 88 22.56 5.61 -10.85
C SER A 88 23.85 5.84 -10.05
N ALA A 89 24.21 7.10 -9.79
CA ALA A 89 25.41 7.48 -9.01
C ALA A 89 25.09 7.87 -7.57
N LEU A 90 23.83 7.82 -7.13
CA LEU A 90 23.36 8.34 -5.84
C LEU A 90 24.17 7.80 -4.66
N LEU A 91 24.32 6.49 -4.55
CA LEU A 91 25.06 5.88 -3.42
C LEU A 91 26.54 6.23 -3.42
N LYS A 92 27.14 6.39 -4.60
CA LYS A 92 28.53 6.83 -4.74
C LYS A 92 28.68 8.29 -4.29
N ASP A 93 27.76 9.15 -4.70
CA ASP A 93 27.77 10.58 -4.31
C ASP A 93 27.57 10.72 -2.79
N ILE A 94 26.64 9.96 -2.19
CA ILE A 94 26.47 9.92 -0.72
C ILE A 94 27.77 9.46 -0.05
N ALA A 95 28.37 8.37 -0.50
CA ALA A 95 29.60 7.84 0.08
C ALA A 95 30.76 8.83 -0.01
N GLN A 96 30.86 9.56 -1.11
CA GLN A 96 31.89 10.59 -1.30
C GLN A 96 31.70 11.76 -0.32
N ARG A 97 30.47 12.25 -0.16
CA ARG A 97 30.16 13.39 0.71
C ARG A 97 30.21 13.06 2.20
N THR A 98 29.97 11.80 2.56
CA THR A 98 30.00 11.32 3.94
C THR A 98 31.34 10.69 4.32
N GLY A 99 32.35 10.69 3.43
CA GLY A 99 33.66 10.06 3.67
C GLY A 99 33.67 8.53 3.67
N ASN A 100 32.60 7.88 3.19
CA ASN A 100 32.42 6.44 3.22
C ASN A 100 32.81 5.74 1.90
N MET A 101 33.69 6.33 1.09
CA MET A 101 34.07 5.77 -0.22
C MET A 101 34.68 4.37 -0.15
N GLN A 102 35.50 4.08 0.86
CA GLN A 102 36.07 2.74 1.02
C GLN A 102 35.00 1.70 1.34
N PHE A 103 34.01 2.06 2.16
CA PHE A 103 32.85 1.21 2.44
C PHE A 103 32.02 0.95 1.16
N PHE A 104 31.82 2.00 0.34
CA PHE A 104 31.14 1.88 -0.95
C PHE A 104 31.86 0.89 -1.87
N MET A 105 33.15 1.08 -2.09
CA MET A 105 33.97 0.24 -2.98
C MET A 105 33.95 -1.23 -2.53
N ASN A 106 34.04 -1.48 -1.23
CA ASN A 106 34.15 -2.85 -0.71
C ASN A 106 32.81 -3.60 -0.65
N ASN A 107 31.69 -2.89 -0.50
CA ASN A 107 30.42 -3.53 -0.17
C ASN A 107 29.29 -3.22 -1.17
N VAL A 108 29.18 -1.99 -1.63
CA VAL A 108 28.05 -1.54 -2.45
C VAL A 108 28.26 -1.90 -3.93
N GLU A 109 29.46 -1.73 -4.43
CA GLU A 109 29.82 -2.04 -5.82
C GLU A 109 29.62 -3.54 -6.14
N SER A 110 29.70 -4.41 -5.11
CA SER A 110 29.39 -5.84 -5.22
C SER A 110 27.89 -6.18 -5.21
N GLY A 111 27.00 -5.17 -5.13
CA GLY A 111 25.55 -5.38 -5.14
C GLY A 111 24.92 -5.75 -3.79
N ASN A 112 25.64 -5.56 -2.68
CA ASN A 112 25.13 -5.88 -1.36
C ASN A 112 24.01 -4.92 -0.92
N ARG A 113 22.77 -5.40 -0.88
CA ARG A 113 21.58 -4.62 -0.53
C ARG A 113 21.67 -3.99 0.87
N ARG A 114 22.21 -4.70 1.86
CA ARG A 114 22.36 -4.17 3.24
C ARG A 114 23.34 -3.01 3.30
N ALA A 115 24.39 -3.07 2.48
CA ALA A 115 25.36 -1.98 2.37
C ALA A 115 24.74 -0.73 1.72
N ASN A 116 23.87 -0.92 0.72
CA ASN A 116 23.12 0.19 0.12
C ASN A 116 22.24 0.88 1.16
N GLU A 117 21.50 0.09 1.95
CA GLU A 117 20.67 0.61 3.03
C GLU A 117 21.49 1.35 4.09
N ALA A 118 22.70 0.90 4.40
CA ALA A 118 23.57 1.55 5.39
C ALA A 118 24.00 2.97 4.97
N LEU A 119 24.24 3.21 3.67
CA LEU A 119 24.56 4.56 3.18
C LEU A 119 23.36 5.51 3.26
N HIS A 120 22.17 5.06 2.93
CA HIS A 120 20.96 5.87 3.11
C HIS A 120 20.69 6.18 4.60
N LYS A 121 21.10 5.29 5.51
CA LYS A 121 20.94 5.44 6.97
C LYS A 121 21.97 6.37 7.62
N HIS A 122 22.82 7.02 6.87
CA HIS A 122 23.75 7.99 7.45
C HIS A 122 22.98 9.15 8.10
N PRO A 123 23.26 9.52 9.37
CA PRO A 123 22.46 10.49 10.13
C PRO A 123 22.40 11.90 9.53
N ASP A 124 23.34 12.24 8.66
CA ASP A 124 23.38 13.54 7.98
C ASP A 124 22.67 13.52 6.61
N ILE A 125 22.13 12.39 6.16
CA ILE A 125 21.50 12.24 4.84
C ILE A 125 19.99 12.18 4.97
N PHE A 126 19.30 12.96 4.13
CA PHE A 126 17.83 13.09 4.14
C PHE A 126 17.26 12.94 2.74
N ALA A 127 16.05 12.34 2.66
CA ALA A 127 15.27 12.16 1.44
C ALA A 127 16.05 11.47 0.29
N SER A 128 16.97 10.55 0.61
CA SER A 128 17.76 9.81 -0.38
C SER A 128 17.16 8.43 -0.74
N ASP A 129 16.21 7.93 0.02
CA ASP A 129 15.65 6.58 -0.11
C ASP A 129 14.30 6.54 -0.83
N VAL A 130 13.80 7.67 -1.32
CA VAL A 130 12.60 7.71 -2.15
C VAL A 130 12.89 7.07 -3.51
N HIS A 131 12.05 6.12 -3.92
CA HIS A 131 12.24 5.47 -5.21
C HIS A 131 12.11 6.46 -6.37
N ILE A 132 12.93 6.29 -7.41
CA ILE A 132 13.00 7.24 -8.53
C ILE A 132 11.66 7.50 -9.22
N GLU A 133 10.83 6.47 -9.37
CA GLU A 133 9.48 6.62 -9.94
C GLU A 133 8.62 7.50 -9.03
N ASP A 134 8.55 7.23 -7.72
CA ASP A 134 7.78 8.02 -6.75
C ASP A 134 8.30 9.48 -6.69
N TYR A 135 9.62 9.66 -6.79
CA TYR A 135 10.26 10.97 -6.84
C TYR A 135 9.81 11.77 -8.08
N TYR A 136 9.82 11.14 -9.26
CA TYR A 136 9.40 11.81 -10.49
C TYR A 136 7.89 11.97 -10.63
N ARG A 137 7.09 11.11 -10.02
CA ARG A 137 5.63 11.31 -9.86
C ARG A 137 5.35 12.61 -9.10
N ARG A 138 6.08 12.85 -8.01
CA ARG A 138 5.99 14.10 -7.26
C ARG A 138 6.39 15.30 -8.09
N LEU A 139 7.54 15.24 -8.78
CA LEU A 139 7.98 16.31 -9.67
C LEU A 139 6.97 16.60 -10.79
N PHE A 140 6.31 15.56 -11.31
CA PHE A 140 5.26 15.71 -12.30
C PHE A 140 4.03 16.40 -11.71
N ALA A 141 3.59 15.99 -10.53
CA ALA A 141 2.44 16.59 -9.85
C ALA A 141 2.68 18.04 -9.41
N GLU A 142 3.94 18.42 -9.14
CA GLU A 142 4.32 19.82 -8.86
C GLU A 142 4.33 20.69 -10.11
N GLN A 143 4.56 20.09 -11.26
CA GLN A 143 4.75 20.80 -12.52
C GLN A 143 3.46 20.92 -13.33
N TYR A 144 2.57 19.94 -13.24
CA TYR A 144 1.36 19.79 -14.05
C TYR A 144 0.14 19.60 -13.17
N THR A 145 -1.06 19.73 -13.75
CA THR A 145 -2.32 19.58 -12.98
C THR A 145 -2.46 18.23 -12.32
N ASN A 146 -1.98 17.18 -12.98
CA ASN A 146 -1.96 15.76 -12.52
C ASN A 146 -3.25 15.33 -11.79
N LYS A 147 -4.39 15.76 -12.31
CA LYS A 147 -5.71 15.46 -11.72
C LYS A 147 -6.23 14.10 -12.16
N ALA A 148 -7.09 13.50 -11.35
CA ALA A 148 -7.77 12.27 -11.71
C ALA A 148 -8.71 12.51 -12.93
N VAL A 149 -8.61 11.63 -13.92
CA VAL A 149 -9.42 11.61 -15.12
C VAL A 149 -10.13 10.24 -15.22
N LYS A 150 -11.17 10.16 -16.05
CA LYS A 150 -11.75 8.86 -16.37
C LYS A 150 -10.70 7.98 -17.05
N VAL A 151 -10.46 6.80 -16.48
CA VAL A 151 -9.50 5.83 -17.02
C VAL A 151 -10.16 4.80 -17.92
N THR A 152 -9.44 4.40 -18.96
CA THR A 152 -9.86 3.33 -19.87
C THR A 152 -9.30 1.98 -19.45
N LYS A 153 -10.07 0.90 -19.65
CA LYS A 153 -9.76 -0.43 -19.12
C LYS A 153 -9.90 -1.51 -20.17
N ALA A 154 -8.99 -2.47 -20.11
CA ALA A 154 -9.14 -3.75 -20.79
C ALA A 154 -9.05 -4.90 -19.81
N PHE A 155 -9.79 -5.98 -20.07
CA PHE A 155 -9.79 -7.22 -19.28
C PHE A 155 -9.40 -8.35 -20.22
N PHE A 156 -8.51 -9.22 -19.80
CA PHE A 156 -8.14 -10.39 -20.61
C PHE A 156 -8.02 -11.65 -19.76
N ASP A 157 -8.13 -12.78 -20.43
CA ASP A 157 -8.02 -14.12 -19.86
C ASP A 157 -7.46 -15.05 -20.92
N ILE A 158 -6.59 -15.99 -20.52
CA ILE A 158 -5.98 -16.99 -21.41
C ILE A 158 -6.40 -18.40 -21.03
N GLU A 159 -6.52 -19.26 -22.03
CA GLU A 159 -6.69 -20.71 -21.84
C GLU A 159 -5.53 -21.43 -22.54
N SER A 160 -5.08 -22.52 -21.95
CA SER A 160 -4.00 -23.37 -22.50
C SER A 160 -4.50 -24.77 -22.79
N ASP A 161 -3.98 -25.39 -23.88
CA ASP A 161 -4.32 -26.76 -24.27
C ASP A 161 -3.61 -27.79 -23.37
N THR A 162 -4.28 -28.19 -22.32
CA THR A 162 -3.74 -29.13 -21.32
C THR A 162 -4.12 -30.58 -21.55
N ILE A 163 -4.80 -30.91 -22.66
CA ILE A 163 -5.41 -32.24 -22.87
C ILE A 163 -4.37 -33.38 -22.98
N ASN A 164 -3.18 -33.07 -23.42
CA ASN A 164 -2.11 -34.07 -23.60
C ASN A 164 -1.10 -34.07 -22.44
N MET A 165 -1.43 -33.40 -21.35
CA MET A 165 -0.51 -33.30 -20.21
C MET A 165 -0.49 -34.58 -19.38
N ALA A 166 0.69 -34.88 -18.82
CA ALA A 166 0.86 -35.98 -17.88
C ALA A 166 0.51 -35.60 -16.40
N GLY A 167 0.22 -34.32 -16.12
CA GLY A 167 -0.08 -33.79 -14.78
C GLY A 167 -1.33 -32.95 -14.74
N ASP A 168 -1.73 -32.55 -13.52
CA ASP A 168 -2.96 -31.76 -13.30
C ASP A 168 -2.80 -30.28 -13.67
N PHE A 169 -1.56 -29.77 -13.74
CA PHE A 169 -1.27 -28.36 -14.03
C PHE A 169 -0.05 -28.21 -14.93
N PRO A 170 -0.08 -27.35 -15.97
CA PRO A 170 1.07 -27.15 -16.85
C PRO A 170 2.22 -26.43 -16.15
N GLU A 171 3.46 -26.76 -16.51
CA GLU A 171 4.58 -25.88 -16.26
C GLU A 171 4.38 -24.56 -17.02
N MET A 172 4.99 -23.49 -16.53
CA MET A 172 4.86 -22.18 -17.18
C MET A 172 5.27 -22.23 -18.66
N GLY A 173 4.32 -21.89 -19.54
CA GLY A 173 4.48 -21.88 -20.99
C GLY A 173 4.63 -23.26 -21.64
N GLU A 174 4.31 -24.36 -20.96
CA GLU A 174 4.44 -25.72 -21.47
C GLU A 174 3.50 -25.98 -22.65
N CYS A 175 2.24 -25.71 -22.47
CA CYS A 175 1.19 -25.97 -23.42
C CYS A 175 0.92 -24.77 -24.35
N PRO A 176 0.43 -24.99 -25.58
CA PRO A 176 -0.03 -23.91 -26.44
C PRO A 176 -1.17 -23.10 -25.78
N ILE A 177 -1.18 -21.80 -26.03
CA ILE A 177 -2.30 -20.94 -25.70
C ILE A 177 -3.36 -21.12 -26.78
N ASN A 178 -4.47 -21.75 -26.46
CA ASN A 178 -5.50 -22.09 -27.43
C ASN A 178 -6.67 -21.09 -27.52
N ALA A 179 -6.86 -20.26 -26.50
CA ALA A 179 -7.81 -19.16 -26.54
C ALA A 179 -7.32 -17.98 -25.71
N VAL A 180 -7.56 -16.77 -26.19
CA VAL A 180 -7.39 -15.52 -25.43
C VAL A 180 -8.56 -14.62 -25.74
N THR A 181 -9.26 -14.15 -24.72
CA THR A 181 -10.26 -13.09 -24.89
C THR A 181 -9.78 -11.81 -24.23
N ILE A 182 -9.94 -10.67 -24.90
CA ILE A 182 -9.71 -9.34 -24.35
C ILE A 182 -10.91 -8.41 -24.62
N ILE A 183 -11.36 -7.74 -23.60
CA ILE A 183 -12.41 -6.72 -23.65
C ILE A 183 -11.78 -5.34 -23.53
N PHE A 184 -11.93 -4.48 -24.53
CA PHE A 184 -11.64 -3.06 -24.44
C PHE A 184 -12.93 -2.33 -24.07
N LYS A 185 -13.13 -2.10 -22.78
CA LYS A 185 -14.39 -1.62 -22.22
C LYS A 185 -14.86 -0.30 -22.80
N ASP A 186 -13.96 0.66 -22.89
CA ASP A 186 -14.30 2.03 -23.31
C ASP A 186 -14.44 2.15 -24.84
N GLU A 187 -13.87 1.21 -25.58
CA GLU A 187 -14.01 1.08 -27.04
C GLU A 187 -15.21 0.19 -27.44
N ASN A 188 -15.85 -0.43 -26.46
CA ASN A 188 -16.94 -1.40 -26.65
C ASN A 188 -16.58 -2.57 -27.57
N LYS A 189 -15.33 -3.05 -27.51
CA LYS A 189 -14.85 -4.14 -28.37
C LYS A 189 -14.39 -5.34 -27.57
N VAL A 190 -14.74 -6.50 -28.06
CA VAL A 190 -14.28 -7.81 -27.58
C VAL A 190 -13.54 -8.50 -28.70
N TYR A 191 -12.33 -8.90 -28.44
CA TYR A 191 -11.53 -9.75 -29.36
C TYR A 191 -11.28 -11.09 -28.69
N THR A 192 -11.58 -12.16 -29.41
CA THR A 192 -11.24 -13.53 -29.02
C THR A 192 -10.32 -14.12 -30.08
N PHE A 193 -9.12 -14.48 -29.67
CA PHE A 193 -8.05 -15.06 -30.51
C PHE A 193 -8.03 -16.55 -30.22
N LEU A 194 -8.20 -17.38 -31.23
CA LEU A 194 -8.34 -18.82 -31.13
C LEU A 194 -7.26 -19.54 -31.96
N LEU A 195 -6.54 -20.43 -31.30
CA LEU A 195 -5.62 -21.32 -31.96
C LEU A 195 -6.41 -22.55 -32.48
N GLU A 196 -6.23 -22.88 -33.75
CA GLU A 196 -6.87 -24.05 -34.36
C GLU A 196 -6.19 -25.35 -33.90
N ASP A 197 -6.97 -26.40 -33.73
CA ASP A 197 -6.54 -27.79 -33.59
C ASP A 197 -7.08 -28.52 -34.85
N HIS A 198 -6.22 -28.83 -35.82
CA HIS A 198 -6.62 -29.48 -37.07
C HIS A 198 -7.25 -30.87 -36.87
N ASN A 199 -7.09 -31.44 -35.66
CA ASN A 199 -7.72 -32.71 -35.31
C ASN A 199 -9.13 -32.55 -34.72
N ASN A 200 -9.60 -31.29 -34.55
CA ASN A 200 -10.92 -31.01 -33.99
C ASN A 200 -11.91 -30.51 -35.06
N PRO A 201 -12.79 -31.37 -35.60
CA PRO A 201 -13.72 -31.01 -36.68
C PRO A 201 -14.77 -29.97 -36.27
N GLN A 202 -14.98 -29.75 -34.98
CA GLN A 202 -15.93 -28.72 -34.45
C GLN A 202 -15.45 -27.32 -34.80
N ILE A 203 -14.15 -27.11 -35.01
CA ILE A 203 -13.55 -25.80 -35.34
C ILE A 203 -14.03 -25.31 -36.69
N ASP A 204 -14.07 -26.19 -37.72
CA ASP A 204 -14.52 -25.82 -39.07
C ASP A 204 -16.00 -25.39 -39.06
N GLU A 205 -16.85 -26.09 -38.32
CA GLU A 205 -18.25 -25.72 -38.16
C GLU A 205 -18.36 -24.37 -37.44
N PHE A 206 -17.61 -24.18 -36.35
CA PHE A 206 -17.60 -22.93 -35.59
C PHE A 206 -17.11 -21.74 -36.43
N LYS A 207 -16.05 -21.92 -37.25
CA LYS A 207 -15.56 -20.92 -38.20
C LYS A 207 -16.61 -20.54 -39.23
N ALA A 208 -17.36 -21.50 -39.76
CA ALA A 208 -18.47 -21.22 -40.67
C ALA A 208 -19.56 -20.35 -39.99
N GLN A 209 -19.91 -20.68 -38.76
CA GLN A 209 -20.90 -19.91 -37.94
C GLN A 209 -20.38 -18.52 -37.60
N VAL A 210 -19.10 -18.30 -37.36
CA VAL A 210 -18.50 -16.98 -37.17
C VAL A 210 -18.56 -16.18 -38.47
N LYS A 211 -18.23 -16.83 -39.61
CA LYS A 211 -18.21 -16.15 -40.91
C LYS A 211 -19.57 -15.69 -41.38
N ASP A 212 -20.63 -16.47 -41.14
CA ASP A 212 -22.01 -16.09 -41.49
C ASP A 212 -22.73 -15.27 -40.39
N GLY A 213 -22.08 -15.09 -39.26
CA GLY A 213 -22.61 -14.33 -38.13
C GLY A 213 -23.68 -15.05 -37.30
N SER A 214 -24.00 -16.33 -37.56
CA SER A 214 -24.99 -17.10 -36.82
C SER A 214 -24.56 -17.34 -35.38
N ILE A 215 -23.26 -17.47 -35.11
CA ILE A 215 -22.72 -17.68 -33.76
C ILE A 215 -23.08 -16.56 -32.79
N PHE A 216 -23.15 -15.30 -33.25
CA PHE A 216 -23.48 -14.17 -32.39
C PHE A 216 -24.95 -14.16 -31.97
N LYS A 217 -25.83 -14.83 -32.75
CA LYS A 217 -27.24 -15.04 -32.36
C LYS A 217 -27.39 -16.04 -31.23
N GLU A 218 -26.37 -16.85 -30.97
CA GLU A 218 -26.31 -17.78 -29.84
C GLU A 218 -25.49 -17.19 -28.68
N LEU A 219 -24.37 -16.52 -28.97
CA LEU A 219 -23.50 -15.92 -27.96
C LEU A 219 -24.23 -14.85 -27.13
N ILE A 220 -24.95 -13.94 -27.76
CA ILE A 220 -25.63 -12.86 -27.03
C ILE A 220 -26.70 -13.40 -26.07
N PRO A 221 -27.64 -14.28 -26.46
CA PRO A 221 -28.56 -14.92 -25.51
C PRO A 221 -27.85 -15.68 -24.40
N PHE A 222 -26.79 -16.42 -24.71
CA PHE A 222 -25.97 -17.10 -23.71
C PHE A 222 -25.41 -16.13 -22.65
N ILE A 223 -24.84 -15.00 -23.07
CA ILE A 223 -24.33 -13.98 -22.14
C ILE A 223 -25.49 -13.40 -21.31
N VAL A 224 -26.61 -13.05 -21.95
CA VAL A 224 -27.81 -12.50 -21.27
C VAL A 224 -28.31 -13.46 -20.19
N GLU A 225 -28.39 -14.74 -20.48
CA GLU A 225 -28.83 -15.77 -19.52
C GLU A 225 -27.87 -15.85 -18.33
N ASN A 226 -26.56 -15.99 -18.60
CA ASN A 226 -25.54 -16.22 -17.57
C ASN A 226 -25.23 -14.97 -16.71
N VAL A 227 -25.44 -13.75 -17.23
CA VAL A 227 -25.38 -12.54 -16.39
C VAL A 227 -26.61 -12.34 -15.52
N GLY A 228 -27.71 -13.08 -15.76
CA GLY A 228 -28.96 -13.00 -14.98
C GLY A 228 -30.03 -12.12 -15.61
N GLY A 229 -30.07 -12.07 -16.95
CA GLY A 229 -31.16 -11.47 -17.73
C GLY A 229 -30.86 -10.15 -18.43
N LEU A 230 -31.75 -9.75 -19.33
CA LEU A 230 -31.57 -8.64 -20.25
C LEU A 230 -31.38 -7.28 -19.55
N GLU A 231 -32.11 -7.03 -18.48
CA GLU A 231 -31.99 -5.76 -17.72
C GLU A 231 -30.58 -5.62 -17.12
N LYS A 232 -30.05 -6.68 -16.56
CA LYS A 232 -28.71 -6.69 -15.98
C LYS A 232 -27.63 -6.60 -17.07
N PHE A 233 -27.80 -7.31 -18.17
CA PHE A 233 -26.92 -7.22 -19.34
C PHE A 233 -26.78 -5.77 -19.83
N LYS A 234 -27.89 -5.04 -19.96
CA LYS A 234 -27.89 -3.61 -20.33
C LYS A 234 -27.30 -2.73 -19.23
N SER A 235 -27.63 -2.98 -17.96
CA SER A 235 -27.13 -2.17 -16.84
C SER A 235 -25.62 -2.28 -16.65
N MET A 236 -25.02 -3.38 -17.08
CA MET A 236 -23.56 -3.59 -17.12
C MET A 236 -22.90 -3.02 -18.39
N GLY A 237 -23.68 -2.49 -19.36
CA GLY A 237 -23.21 -1.96 -20.61
C GLY A 237 -22.72 -3.01 -21.62
N LEU A 238 -23.11 -4.27 -21.44
CA LEU A 238 -22.67 -5.38 -22.28
C LEU A 238 -23.38 -5.42 -23.64
N ASP A 239 -24.51 -4.72 -23.77
CA ASP A 239 -25.28 -4.57 -24.99
C ASP A 239 -24.58 -3.71 -26.06
N LYS A 240 -23.50 -3.01 -25.71
CA LYS A 240 -22.74 -2.15 -26.59
C LYS A 240 -21.57 -2.85 -27.25
N TYR A 241 -21.21 -4.04 -26.79
CA TYR A 241 -20.00 -4.71 -27.26
C TYR A 241 -20.14 -5.29 -28.66
N GLU A 242 -19.12 -5.03 -29.48
CA GLU A 242 -18.86 -5.66 -30.75
C GLU A 242 -17.91 -6.84 -30.52
N TYR A 243 -18.33 -8.03 -30.89
CA TYR A 243 -17.54 -9.27 -30.70
C TYR A 243 -16.83 -9.62 -31.99
N ASN A 244 -15.51 -9.82 -31.90
CA ASN A 244 -14.62 -10.20 -32.97
C ASN A 244 -13.91 -11.49 -32.62
N ILE A 245 -14.06 -12.53 -33.42
CA ILE A 245 -13.43 -13.84 -33.25
C ILE A 245 -12.44 -14.07 -34.39
N LEU A 246 -11.19 -14.32 -34.05
CA LEU A 246 -10.08 -14.47 -34.97
C LEU A 246 -9.44 -15.85 -34.79
N PHE A 247 -9.09 -16.49 -35.88
CA PHE A 247 -8.51 -17.83 -35.90
C PHE A 247 -7.05 -17.78 -36.38
N TYR A 248 -6.23 -18.61 -35.75
CA TYR A 248 -4.80 -18.76 -36.08
C TYR A 248 -4.48 -20.23 -36.26
N ASP A 249 -3.67 -20.52 -37.29
CA ASP A 249 -3.20 -21.89 -37.54
C ASP A 249 -2.42 -22.44 -36.33
N GLU A 250 -2.57 -23.72 -36.03
CA GLU A 250 -1.91 -24.39 -34.88
C GLU A 250 -0.38 -24.23 -34.89
N ASN A 251 0.22 -24.01 -36.05
CA ASN A 251 1.67 -23.79 -36.21
C ASN A 251 2.08 -22.32 -36.07
N ASP A 252 1.13 -21.39 -35.95
CA ASP A 252 1.40 -19.95 -35.91
C ASP A 252 0.90 -19.30 -34.61
N GLU A 253 1.03 -20.01 -33.50
CA GLU A 253 0.64 -19.52 -32.17
C GLU A 253 1.25 -18.15 -31.78
N ILE A 254 2.50 -17.92 -32.23
CA ILE A 254 3.15 -16.63 -31.96
C ILE A 254 2.38 -15.46 -32.54
N LYS A 255 1.72 -15.65 -33.71
CA LYS A 255 0.90 -14.62 -34.34
C LYS A 255 -0.34 -14.25 -33.47
N LEU A 256 -0.96 -15.25 -32.86
CA LEU A 256 -2.03 -15.05 -31.91
C LEU A 256 -1.58 -14.12 -30.75
N ILE A 257 -0.43 -14.42 -30.15
CA ILE A 257 0.13 -13.62 -29.04
C ILE A 257 0.53 -12.22 -29.54
N GLN A 258 1.13 -12.10 -30.72
CA GLN A 258 1.47 -10.81 -31.32
C GLN A 258 0.24 -9.95 -31.54
N ASP A 259 -0.85 -10.51 -32.06
CA ASP A 259 -2.07 -9.77 -32.37
C ASP A 259 -2.81 -9.33 -31.08
N LEU A 260 -2.73 -10.12 -29.99
CA LEU A 260 -3.18 -9.68 -28.68
C LEU A 260 -2.46 -8.39 -28.23
N PHE A 261 -1.13 -8.39 -28.23
CA PHE A 261 -0.36 -7.21 -27.81
C PHE A 261 -0.45 -6.06 -28.81
N MET A 262 -0.62 -6.36 -30.12
CA MET A 262 -0.91 -5.35 -31.14
C MET A 262 -2.27 -4.67 -30.87
N ALA A 263 -3.30 -5.40 -30.46
CA ALA A 263 -4.58 -4.83 -30.06
C ALA A 263 -4.43 -3.92 -28.83
N ILE A 264 -3.72 -4.37 -27.79
CA ILE A 264 -3.41 -3.55 -26.61
C ILE A 264 -2.66 -2.28 -27.01
N ASN A 265 -1.67 -2.39 -27.88
CA ASN A 265 -0.85 -1.27 -28.36
C ASN A 265 -1.63 -0.31 -29.27
N THR A 266 -2.67 -0.80 -29.96
CA THR A 266 -3.54 0.00 -30.81
C THR A 266 -4.53 0.83 -29.99
N PHE A 267 -5.24 0.17 -29.07
CA PHE A 267 -6.26 0.83 -28.25
C PHE A 267 -5.68 1.58 -27.05
N LYS A 268 -4.47 1.22 -26.61
CA LYS A 268 -3.76 1.87 -25.50
C LYS A 268 -4.64 2.09 -24.27
N PRO A 269 -5.33 1.06 -23.72
CA PRO A 269 -6.09 1.27 -22.49
C PRO A 269 -5.17 1.80 -21.38
N ASP A 270 -5.69 2.52 -20.39
CA ASP A 270 -4.89 2.96 -19.25
C ASP A 270 -4.47 1.77 -18.40
N PHE A 271 -5.40 0.85 -18.21
CA PHE A 271 -5.18 -0.36 -17.42
C PHE A 271 -5.56 -1.61 -18.21
N VAL A 272 -4.69 -2.61 -18.15
CA VAL A 272 -4.92 -3.98 -18.62
C VAL A 272 -4.99 -4.87 -17.39
N LEU A 273 -6.08 -5.61 -17.26
CA LEU A 273 -6.45 -6.37 -16.08
C LEU A 273 -6.60 -7.85 -16.41
N ALA A 274 -6.11 -8.72 -15.54
CA ALA A 274 -6.44 -10.13 -15.53
C ALA A 274 -6.77 -10.56 -14.10
N TRP A 275 -7.60 -11.58 -13.95
CA TRP A 275 -7.90 -12.18 -12.65
C TRP A 275 -6.85 -13.23 -12.32
N ASN A 276 -6.01 -12.97 -11.31
CA ASN A 276 -4.82 -13.78 -11.00
C ASN A 276 -3.74 -13.69 -12.10
N MET A 277 -3.37 -12.47 -12.46
CA MET A 277 -2.35 -12.16 -13.47
C MET A 277 -0.99 -12.88 -13.22
N ALA A 278 -0.78 -13.38 -12.00
CA ALA A 278 0.37 -14.20 -11.64
C ALA A 278 0.47 -15.52 -12.45
N PHE A 279 -0.61 -15.94 -13.09
CA PHE A 279 -0.60 -17.05 -14.06
C PHE A 279 -0.42 -16.51 -15.48
N ASP A 280 -1.28 -15.61 -15.95
CA ASP A 280 -1.39 -15.22 -17.36
C ASP A 280 -0.09 -14.62 -17.90
N ILE A 281 0.44 -13.57 -17.26
CA ILE A 281 1.62 -12.87 -17.78
C ILE A 281 2.89 -13.73 -17.72
N PRO A 282 3.24 -14.42 -16.63
CA PRO A 282 4.36 -15.35 -16.61
C PRO A 282 4.22 -16.47 -17.63
N TYR A 283 2.99 -16.99 -17.83
CA TYR A 283 2.73 -18.04 -18.81
C TYR A 283 3.03 -17.56 -20.23
N ILE A 284 2.51 -16.39 -20.60
CA ILE A 284 2.76 -15.76 -21.91
C ILE A 284 4.26 -15.50 -22.11
N ILE A 285 4.96 -14.96 -21.09
CA ILE A 285 6.41 -14.69 -21.16
C ILE A 285 7.18 -15.97 -21.47
N GLU A 286 6.94 -17.04 -20.71
CA GLU A 286 7.65 -18.30 -20.88
C GLU A 286 7.23 -19.00 -22.20
N ARG A 287 5.97 -18.86 -22.62
CA ARG A 287 5.51 -19.41 -23.90
C ARG A 287 6.22 -18.74 -25.10
N ILE A 288 6.31 -17.42 -25.10
CA ILE A 288 7.05 -16.68 -26.14
C ILE A 288 8.51 -17.14 -26.22
N LYS A 289 9.16 -17.34 -25.07
CA LYS A 289 10.55 -17.85 -25.04
C LYS A 289 10.67 -19.28 -25.60
N ARG A 290 9.74 -20.16 -25.21
CA ARG A 290 9.71 -21.56 -25.73
C ARG A 290 9.46 -21.60 -27.24
N LEU A 291 8.72 -20.65 -27.79
CA LEU A 291 8.54 -20.46 -29.22
C LEU A 291 9.77 -19.84 -29.91
N GLY A 292 10.81 -19.46 -29.16
CA GLY A 292 12.07 -18.93 -29.70
C GLY A 292 12.09 -17.42 -29.96
N TYR A 293 11.16 -16.68 -29.37
CA TYR A 293 11.06 -15.24 -29.55
C TYR A 293 11.40 -14.46 -28.25
N SER A 294 11.65 -13.14 -28.38
CA SER A 294 11.86 -12.24 -27.24
C SER A 294 10.53 -11.68 -26.74
N PRO A 295 10.21 -11.86 -25.46
CA PRO A 295 9.03 -11.22 -24.87
C PRO A 295 9.02 -9.71 -25.04
N GLU A 296 10.18 -9.06 -24.98
CA GLU A 296 10.30 -7.61 -25.13
C GLU A 296 9.90 -7.13 -26.54
N GLU A 297 10.20 -7.95 -27.57
CA GLU A 297 9.83 -7.59 -28.95
C GLU A 297 8.34 -7.82 -29.25
N ILE A 298 7.71 -8.76 -28.56
CA ILE A 298 6.31 -9.12 -28.76
C ILE A 298 5.36 -8.25 -27.89
N MET A 299 5.68 -8.12 -26.59
CA MET A 299 4.76 -7.55 -25.61
C MET A 299 4.89 -6.02 -25.47
N CYS A 300 6.08 -5.45 -25.73
CA CYS A 300 6.29 -4.02 -25.59
C CYS A 300 5.75 -3.22 -26.77
N HIS A 301 5.30 -2.01 -26.51
CA HIS A 301 4.91 -1.10 -27.58
C HIS A 301 6.13 -0.64 -28.39
N PRO A 302 6.06 -0.59 -29.74
CA PRO A 302 7.19 -0.27 -30.60
C PRO A 302 7.83 1.11 -30.38
N ASP A 303 7.05 2.08 -29.89
CA ASP A 303 7.54 3.44 -29.61
C ASP A 303 8.63 3.48 -28.54
N PHE A 304 8.66 2.50 -27.63
CA PHE A 304 9.63 2.45 -26.54
C PHE A 304 10.96 1.88 -27.02
N LYS A 305 12.01 2.69 -26.94
CA LYS A 305 13.37 2.26 -27.29
C LYS A 305 13.99 1.35 -26.24
N ASN A 306 13.68 1.64 -24.97
CA ASN A 306 14.09 0.85 -23.84
C ASN A 306 12.94 -0.08 -23.46
N LYS A 307 13.12 -1.37 -23.70
CA LYS A 307 12.09 -2.40 -23.50
C LYS A 307 12.38 -3.23 -22.25
N ILE A 308 11.37 -3.46 -21.45
CA ILE A 308 11.41 -4.33 -20.28
C ILE A 308 10.10 -5.12 -20.18
N VAL A 309 10.22 -6.41 -19.91
CA VAL A 309 9.10 -7.30 -19.61
C VAL A 309 9.51 -8.22 -18.48
N TYR A 310 8.80 -8.17 -17.38
CA TYR A 310 8.91 -9.15 -16.30
C TYR A 310 7.65 -9.16 -15.43
N TYR A 311 7.47 -10.24 -14.70
CA TYR A 311 6.52 -10.35 -13.62
C TYR A 311 7.28 -10.58 -12.31
N PHE A 312 6.97 -9.78 -11.32
CA PHE A 312 7.54 -9.91 -9.96
C PHE A 312 6.57 -10.66 -9.07
N VAL A 313 7.04 -11.73 -8.44
CA VAL A 313 6.30 -12.49 -7.41
C VAL A 313 6.87 -12.16 -6.04
N ASP A 314 6.02 -11.73 -5.10
CA ASP A 314 6.43 -11.55 -3.70
C ASP A 314 6.34 -12.88 -2.96
N GLU A 315 7.43 -13.64 -2.98
CA GLU A 315 7.48 -14.97 -2.36
C GLU A 315 7.30 -14.99 -0.84
N ARG A 316 7.41 -13.83 -0.19
CA ARG A 316 7.32 -13.72 1.26
C ARG A 316 5.90 -13.86 1.80
N VAL A 317 4.90 -13.64 0.96
CA VAL A 317 3.49 -13.57 1.36
C VAL A 317 2.63 -14.35 0.36
N LYS A 318 2.93 -15.66 0.18
CA LYS A 318 2.24 -16.48 -0.84
C LYS A 318 0.76 -16.74 -0.52
N ASP A 319 0.42 -16.88 0.75
CA ASP A 319 -0.88 -17.39 1.18
C ASP A 319 -1.92 -16.29 1.47
N GLU A 320 -1.52 -15.03 1.48
CA GLU A 320 -2.43 -13.90 1.75
C GLU A 320 -2.55 -12.96 0.54
N PHE A 321 -3.55 -13.16 -0.28
CA PHE A 321 -3.78 -12.32 -1.49
C PHE A 321 -3.83 -10.82 -1.21
N ALA A 322 -4.37 -10.41 -0.05
CA ALA A 322 -4.43 -9.02 0.37
C ALA A 322 -3.06 -8.38 0.67
N GLU A 323 -2.04 -9.19 0.91
CA GLU A 323 -0.67 -8.76 1.23
C GLU A 323 0.30 -8.95 0.04
N ARG A 324 -0.11 -9.65 -1.01
CA ARG A 324 0.77 -9.93 -2.15
C ARG A 324 1.21 -8.65 -2.83
N GLY A 325 2.50 -8.60 -3.13
CA GLY A 325 3.15 -7.48 -3.78
C GLY A 325 3.50 -7.73 -5.22
N ASP A 326 2.82 -8.67 -5.86
CA ASP A 326 3.09 -9.08 -7.24
C ASP A 326 2.70 -7.96 -8.22
N TYR A 327 3.48 -7.82 -9.27
CA TYR A 327 3.19 -6.85 -10.33
C TYR A 327 3.86 -7.23 -11.65
N ALA A 328 3.22 -6.88 -12.74
CA ALA A 328 3.80 -6.92 -14.08
C ALA A 328 4.46 -5.58 -14.42
N GLN A 329 5.59 -5.63 -15.11
CA GLN A 329 6.23 -4.46 -15.69
C GLN A 329 6.48 -4.71 -17.17
N ILE A 330 5.78 -3.95 -18.00
CA ILE A 330 5.86 -4.04 -19.47
C ILE A 330 6.01 -2.62 -20.00
N SER A 331 6.98 -2.39 -20.91
CA SER A 331 7.14 -1.10 -21.56
C SER A 331 5.96 -0.83 -22.50
N SER A 332 4.93 -0.18 -21.97
CA SER A 332 3.64 0.06 -22.64
C SER A 332 3.03 1.39 -22.22
N TYR A 333 2.08 1.88 -23.01
CA TYR A 333 1.21 2.98 -22.61
C TYR A 333 0.21 2.58 -21.52
N SER A 334 0.08 1.28 -21.26
CA SER A 334 -0.86 0.70 -20.30
C SER A 334 -0.16 0.22 -19.03
N VAL A 335 -0.87 0.28 -17.92
CA VAL A 335 -0.48 -0.34 -16.64
C VAL A 335 -1.12 -1.70 -16.56
N PHE A 336 -0.34 -2.75 -16.26
CA PHE A 336 -0.84 -4.11 -16.07
C PHE A 336 -1.05 -4.36 -14.58
N LEU A 337 -2.29 -4.65 -14.16
CA LEU A 337 -2.65 -4.86 -12.76
C LEU A 337 -3.40 -6.19 -12.56
N ASP A 338 -3.00 -6.93 -11.55
CA ASP A 338 -3.74 -8.09 -11.09
C ASP A 338 -5.03 -7.64 -10.39
N GLN A 339 -6.18 -7.94 -11.00
CA GLN A 339 -7.49 -7.51 -10.49
C GLN A 339 -7.84 -8.19 -9.16
N MET A 340 -7.47 -9.46 -8.97
CA MET A 340 -7.72 -10.21 -7.75
C MET A 340 -6.96 -9.60 -6.57
N ILE A 341 -5.67 -9.27 -6.75
CA ILE A 341 -4.84 -8.66 -5.70
C ILE A 341 -5.39 -7.27 -5.34
N GLN A 342 -5.80 -6.46 -6.33
CA GLN A 342 -6.40 -5.15 -6.05
C GLN A 342 -7.70 -5.28 -5.27
N PHE A 343 -8.56 -6.21 -5.68
CA PHE A 343 -9.80 -6.51 -4.97
C PHE A 343 -9.57 -6.93 -3.52
N ALA A 344 -8.65 -7.87 -3.29
CA ALA A 344 -8.32 -8.40 -1.97
C ALA A 344 -7.70 -7.31 -1.06
N SER A 345 -6.70 -6.58 -1.55
CA SER A 345 -5.99 -5.58 -0.76
C SER A 345 -6.87 -4.42 -0.29
N ARG A 346 -7.83 -4.02 -1.12
CA ARG A 346 -8.78 -2.97 -0.75
C ARG A 346 -9.74 -3.40 0.37
N ARG A 347 -10.00 -4.68 0.49
CA ARG A 347 -10.97 -5.26 1.45
C ARG A 347 -10.29 -5.96 2.64
N LYS A 348 -9.00 -5.75 2.81
CA LYS A 348 -8.23 -6.36 3.89
C LYS A 348 -8.81 -6.13 5.29
N SER A 349 -9.40 -4.97 5.54
CA SER A 349 -10.03 -4.60 6.82
C SER A 349 -11.49 -5.07 6.96
N GLN A 350 -12.05 -5.64 5.90
CA GLN A 350 -13.41 -6.21 5.92
C GLN A 350 -13.34 -7.69 6.30
N SER A 351 -14.50 -8.29 6.61
CA SER A 351 -14.57 -9.73 6.87
C SER A 351 -13.97 -10.52 5.71
N ALA A 352 -13.16 -11.54 6.04
CA ALA A 352 -12.47 -12.35 5.05
C ALA A 352 -13.45 -13.04 4.10
N PHE A 353 -13.20 -12.91 2.80
CA PHE A 353 -13.90 -13.72 1.80
C PHE A 353 -13.38 -15.16 1.89
N PRO A 354 -14.24 -16.18 1.90
CA PRO A 354 -13.84 -17.59 1.91
C PRO A 354 -12.97 -17.99 0.71
N SER A 355 -13.14 -17.31 -0.44
CA SER A 355 -12.35 -17.55 -1.66
C SER A 355 -12.20 -16.26 -2.46
N PHE A 356 -11.07 -16.14 -3.16
CA PHE A 356 -10.81 -15.08 -4.14
C PHE A 356 -10.87 -15.58 -5.57
N SER A 357 -11.44 -16.80 -5.81
CA SER A 357 -11.69 -17.26 -7.19
C SER A 357 -12.65 -16.30 -7.91
N LEU A 358 -12.48 -16.15 -9.22
CA LEU A 358 -13.34 -15.29 -10.04
C LEU A 358 -14.82 -15.69 -9.94
N ASP A 359 -15.10 -16.98 -9.87
CA ASP A 359 -16.46 -17.51 -9.69
C ASP A 359 -17.09 -17.03 -8.38
N TYR A 360 -16.36 -17.21 -7.26
CA TYR A 360 -16.87 -16.80 -5.95
C TYR A 360 -17.08 -15.29 -5.86
N ILE A 361 -16.10 -14.50 -6.28
CA ILE A 361 -16.17 -13.03 -6.20
C ILE A 361 -17.19 -12.47 -7.20
N GLY A 362 -17.24 -13.04 -8.41
CA GLY A 362 -18.28 -12.72 -9.40
C GLY A 362 -19.69 -12.91 -8.83
N GLY A 363 -19.95 -14.07 -8.22
CA GLY A 363 -21.21 -14.37 -7.55
C GLY A 363 -21.50 -13.47 -6.35
N ALA A 364 -20.50 -13.22 -5.49
CA ALA A 364 -20.67 -12.42 -4.29
C ALA A 364 -20.92 -10.93 -4.60
N VAL A 365 -20.17 -10.35 -5.54
CA VAL A 365 -20.11 -8.90 -5.80
C VAL A 365 -21.01 -8.50 -6.96
N ALA A 366 -20.86 -9.18 -8.11
CA ALA A 366 -21.60 -8.87 -9.33
C ALA A 366 -22.87 -9.71 -9.51
N LYS A 367 -23.07 -10.74 -8.68
CA LYS A 367 -24.14 -11.74 -8.84
C LYS A 367 -24.07 -12.46 -10.20
N VAL A 368 -22.85 -12.68 -10.69
CA VAL A 368 -22.54 -13.36 -11.95
C VAL A 368 -21.50 -14.43 -11.63
N ASN A 369 -21.83 -15.70 -11.87
CA ASN A 369 -20.92 -16.81 -11.67
C ASN A 369 -20.33 -17.23 -13.01
N LYS A 370 -19.19 -17.93 -12.98
CA LYS A 370 -18.63 -18.60 -14.15
C LYS A 370 -19.62 -19.60 -14.73
N VAL A 371 -19.46 -19.91 -16.00
CA VAL A 371 -20.27 -20.94 -16.65
C VAL A 371 -19.91 -22.32 -16.09
N ASN A 372 -20.95 -23.11 -15.76
CA ASN A 372 -20.74 -24.48 -15.32
C ASN A 372 -20.51 -25.41 -16.55
N TYR A 373 -19.31 -25.93 -16.69
CA TYR A 373 -18.97 -26.91 -17.73
C TYR A 373 -18.96 -28.37 -17.25
N LYS A 374 -19.17 -28.60 -15.93
CA LYS A 374 -19.04 -29.93 -15.31
C LYS A 374 -20.09 -30.94 -15.82
N ASP A 375 -21.19 -30.46 -16.41
CA ASP A 375 -22.18 -31.30 -17.05
C ASP A 375 -21.73 -31.80 -18.44
N ILE A 376 -20.65 -31.22 -18.99
CA ILE A 376 -20.09 -31.54 -20.33
C ILE A 376 -18.83 -32.38 -20.19
N CYS A 377 -17.91 -32.00 -19.31
CA CYS A 377 -16.64 -32.69 -19.09
C CYS A 377 -16.15 -32.52 -17.64
N SER A 378 -15.22 -33.40 -17.23
CA SER A 378 -14.70 -33.40 -15.86
C SER A 378 -13.61 -32.33 -15.62
N ASN A 379 -12.88 -31.97 -16.67
CA ASN A 379 -11.76 -31.03 -16.64
C ASN A 379 -11.91 -29.99 -17.76
N ILE A 380 -11.58 -28.74 -17.48
CA ILE A 380 -11.59 -27.62 -18.45
C ILE A 380 -10.73 -27.91 -19.68
N GLY A 381 -9.61 -28.61 -19.52
CA GLY A 381 -8.73 -29.00 -20.64
C GLY A 381 -9.38 -29.93 -21.65
N GLU A 382 -10.44 -30.67 -21.27
CA GLU A 382 -11.20 -31.52 -22.17
C GLU A 382 -12.27 -30.74 -22.96
N LEU A 383 -12.68 -29.55 -22.46
CA LEU A 383 -13.80 -28.78 -22.99
C LEU A 383 -13.65 -28.42 -24.48
N PRO A 384 -12.46 -28.03 -25.00
CA PRO A 384 -12.27 -27.70 -26.42
C PRO A 384 -12.67 -28.85 -27.36
N ARG A 385 -12.49 -30.11 -26.94
CA ARG A 385 -12.83 -31.32 -27.74
C ARG A 385 -14.21 -31.84 -27.42
N ALA A 386 -14.68 -31.66 -26.17
CA ALA A 386 -16.03 -32.10 -25.78
C ALA A 386 -17.10 -31.17 -26.39
N ASN A 387 -16.90 -29.85 -26.34
CA ASN A 387 -17.80 -28.86 -26.94
C ASN A 387 -17.05 -27.55 -27.19
N TYR A 388 -16.52 -27.38 -28.40
CA TYR A 388 -15.69 -26.24 -28.77
C TYR A 388 -16.44 -24.89 -28.64
N LYS A 389 -17.72 -24.85 -29.03
CA LYS A 389 -18.54 -23.65 -28.90
C LYS A 389 -18.66 -23.19 -27.45
N VAL A 390 -18.96 -24.10 -26.54
CA VAL A 390 -19.04 -23.80 -25.11
C VAL A 390 -17.68 -23.37 -24.55
N PHE A 391 -16.59 -23.97 -25.01
CA PHE A 391 -15.23 -23.55 -24.63
C PHE A 391 -14.96 -22.09 -24.99
N VAL A 392 -15.25 -21.69 -26.23
CA VAL A 392 -15.09 -20.30 -26.66
C VAL A 392 -16.00 -19.36 -25.87
N PHE A 393 -17.24 -19.73 -25.68
CA PHE A 393 -18.20 -18.94 -24.89
C PHE A 393 -17.77 -18.80 -23.42
N TYR A 394 -17.19 -19.87 -22.86
CA TYR A 394 -16.63 -19.85 -21.51
C TYR A 394 -15.50 -18.83 -21.38
N ASN A 395 -14.50 -18.85 -22.23
CA ASN A 395 -13.38 -17.90 -22.18
C ASN A 395 -13.85 -16.43 -22.37
N ILE A 396 -14.81 -16.20 -23.29
CA ILE A 396 -15.43 -14.86 -23.43
C ILE A 396 -16.14 -14.46 -22.14
N PHE A 397 -16.87 -15.39 -21.54
CA PHE A 397 -17.69 -15.11 -20.37
C PHE A 397 -16.86 -14.85 -19.11
N ASP A 398 -15.74 -15.53 -18.93
CA ASP A 398 -14.83 -15.29 -17.82
C ASP A 398 -14.30 -13.85 -17.84
N THR A 399 -13.94 -13.35 -19.01
CA THR A 399 -13.55 -11.94 -19.18
C THR A 399 -14.72 -10.96 -18.91
N ILE A 400 -15.96 -11.35 -19.25
CA ILE A 400 -17.16 -10.57 -18.91
C ILE A 400 -17.38 -10.54 -17.39
N VAL A 401 -17.15 -11.64 -16.67
CA VAL A 401 -17.25 -11.66 -15.20
C VAL A 401 -16.25 -10.68 -14.57
N GLN A 402 -15.01 -10.64 -15.05
CA GLN A 402 -14.00 -9.66 -14.62
C GLN A 402 -14.50 -8.22 -14.80
N ASN A 403 -15.05 -7.89 -15.96
CA ASN A 403 -15.64 -6.57 -16.23
C ASN A 403 -16.84 -6.28 -15.29
N CYS A 404 -17.73 -7.25 -15.06
CA CYS A 404 -18.88 -7.08 -14.16
C CYS A 404 -18.42 -6.81 -12.70
N VAL A 405 -17.38 -7.49 -12.23
CA VAL A 405 -16.78 -7.24 -10.92
C VAL A 405 -16.27 -5.81 -10.83
N GLU A 406 -15.52 -5.34 -11.83
CA GLU A 406 -14.97 -3.99 -11.85
C GLU A 406 -16.06 -2.89 -11.93
N VAL A 407 -17.14 -3.12 -12.70
CA VAL A 407 -18.29 -2.21 -12.76
C VAL A 407 -18.90 -1.98 -11.37
N LYS A 408 -18.91 -3.01 -10.53
CA LYS A 408 -19.46 -2.94 -9.17
C LYS A 408 -18.46 -2.46 -8.14
N SER A 409 -17.21 -2.87 -8.26
CA SER A 409 -16.18 -2.63 -7.24
C SER A 409 -15.46 -1.30 -7.41
N GLN A 410 -15.27 -0.84 -8.66
CA GLN A 410 -14.52 0.36 -9.03
C GLN A 410 -13.12 0.41 -8.42
N ASP A 411 -12.45 -0.75 -8.34
CA ASP A 411 -11.16 -0.86 -7.68
C ASP A 411 -10.06 -0.15 -8.45
N VAL A 412 -10.14 -0.15 -9.78
CA VAL A 412 -9.13 0.49 -10.65
C VAL A 412 -9.15 2.01 -10.51
N GLU A 413 -10.34 2.63 -10.50
CA GLU A 413 -10.46 4.07 -10.27
C GLU A 413 -9.94 4.47 -8.88
N TYR A 414 -10.21 3.66 -7.89
CA TYR A 414 -9.70 3.87 -6.54
C TYR A 414 -8.16 3.80 -6.51
N VAL A 415 -7.57 2.74 -7.10
CA VAL A 415 -6.12 2.56 -7.16
C VAL A 415 -5.46 3.71 -7.93
N PHE A 416 -6.02 4.09 -9.09
CA PHE A 416 -5.53 5.21 -9.88
C PHE A 416 -5.51 6.50 -9.07
N THR A 417 -6.65 6.89 -8.50
CA THR A 417 -6.78 8.12 -7.71
C THR A 417 -5.86 8.11 -6.49
N LYS A 418 -5.75 6.97 -5.82
CA LYS A 418 -4.89 6.81 -4.64
C LYS A 418 -3.41 6.93 -4.99
N CYS A 419 -2.97 6.27 -6.07
CA CYS A 419 -1.58 6.37 -6.53
C CYS A 419 -1.24 7.78 -7.00
N LEU A 420 -2.16 8.43 -7.70
CA LEU A 420 -1.99 9.78 -8.22
C LEU A 420 -1.89 10.81 -7.09
N SER A 421 -2.80 10.76 -6.10
CA SER A 421 -2.83 11.72 -4.99
C SER A 421 -1.66 11.58 -4.01
N ASN A 422 -1.05 10.40 -3.92
CA ASN A 422 0.05 10.12 -3.02
C ASN A 422 1.40 9.92 -3.74
N ASP A 423 1.49 10.27 -5.01
CA ASP A 423 2.71 10.16 -5.83
C ASP A 423 3.36 8.76 -5.75
N THR A 424 2.52 7.70 -5.74
CA THR A 424 2.94 6.32 -5.51
C THR A 424 2.85 5.50 -6.79
N ARG A 425 3.92 4.76 -7.12
CA ARG A 425 3.96 3.86 -8.27
C ARG A 425 3.01 2.67 -8.11
N TYR A 426 2.49 2.14 -9.22
CA TYR A 426 1.50 1.05 -9.19
C TYR A 426 2.06 -0.26 -8.63
N SER A 427 3.34 -0.56 -8.80
CA SER A 427 3.99 -1.72 -8.19
C SER A 427 3.95 -1.73 -6.64
N LYS A 428 3.55 -0.61 -6.02
CA LYS A 428 3.38 -0.45 -4.56
C LYS A 428 2.00 0.04 -4.15
N CYS A 429 1.02 -0.04 -5.05
CA CYS A 429 -0.35 0.45 -4.82
C CYS A 429 -1.08 -0.25 -3.65
N HIS A 430 -0.64 -1.46 -3.26
CA HIS A 430 -1.18 -2.23 -2.14
C HIS A 430 -0.48 -1.92 -0.79
N ARG A 431 0.69 -1.23 -0.80
CA ARG A 431 1.50 -0.96 0.39
C ARG A 431 1.11 0.36 1.05
N GLN A 432 0.32 0.26 2.13
CA GLN A 432 -0.11 1.43 2.90
C GLN A 432 1.08 2.26 3.43
N THR A 433 2.15 1.61 3.89
CA THR A 433 3.35 2.29 4.39
C THR A 433 4.01 3.17 3.32
N VAL A 434 4.01 2.74 2.04
CA VAL A 434 4.58 3.54 0.93
C VAL A 434 3.72 4.77 0.68
N TYR A 435 2.40 4.65 0.68
CA TYR A 435 1.51 5.82 0.58
C TYR A 435 1.75 6.84 1.68
N LEU A 436 1.81 6.37 2.93
CA LEU A 436 2.00 7.24 4.08
C LEU A 436 3.37 7.94 4.02
N THR A 437 4.42 7.20 3.64
CA THR A 437 5.76 7.77 3.46
C THR A 437 5.78 8.83 2.36
N ASN A 438 5.20 8.53 1.19
CA ASN A 438 5.16 9.47 0.07
C ASN A 438 4.29 10.70 0.40
N ARG A 439 3.16 10.50 1.06
CA ARG A 439 2.29 11.60 1.53
C ARG A 439 2.99 12.45 2.57
N GLY A 440 3.63 11.83 3.56
CA GLY A 440 4.43 12.52 4.57
C GLY A 440 5.54 13.35 3.92
N ALA A 441 6.30 12.77 3.00
CA ALA A 441 7.35 13.48 2.29
C ALA A 441 6.84 14.69 1.47
N LYS A 442 5.62 14.60 0.91
CA LYS A 442 4.96 15.71 0.22
C LYS A 442 4.57 16.82 1.19
N GLU A 443 3.94 16.48 2.31
CA GLU A 443 3.54 17.47 3.33
C GLU A 443 4.76 18.13 3.98
N PHE A 444 5.81 17.37 4.31
CA PHE A 444 7.07 17.95 4.82
C PHE A 444 7.71 18.90 3.80
N LYS A 445 7.66 18.58 2.50
CA LYS A 445 8.18 19.48 1.45
C LYS A 445 7.37 20.77 1.34
N ASN A 446 6.07 20.72 1.55
CA ASN A 446 5.18 21.88 1.55
C ASN A 446 5.33 22.74 2.81
N SER A 447 5.89 22.18 3.87
CA SER A 447 6.34 22.88 5.07
C SER A 447 7.84 23.21 4.95
N ASP A 448 8.44 23.80 5.97
CA ASP A 448 9.87 24.16 5.96
C ASP A 448 10.79 23.00 6.40
N PHE A 449 10.35 21.76 6.19
CA PHE A 449 11.06 20.57 6.62
C PHE A 449 11.43 19.64 5.46
N ILE A 450 12.50 18.88 5.66
CA ILE A 450 12.90 17.75 4.83
C ILE A 450 12.77 16.49 5.67
N MET A 451 12.05 15.52 5.14
CA MET A 451 11.85 14.23 5.80
C MET A 451 13.16 13.43 5.83
N GLY A 452 13.43 12.77 6.96
CA GLY A 452 14.51 11.81 7.10
C GLY A 452 14.27 10.54 6.28
N ASN A 453 15.30 9.76 6.12
CA ASN A 453 15.19 8.48 5.41
C ASN A 453 14.44 7.44 6.24
N ASN A 454 13.83 6.49 5.56
CA ASN A 454 13.04 5.46 6.21
C ASN A 454 13.97 4.40 6.83
N TYR A 455 14.03 4.36 8.15
CA TYR A 455 14.84 3.38 8.87
C TYR A 455 13.99 2.18 9.23
N ASN A 456 14.37 1.02 8.73
CA ASN A 456 14.01 -0.18 9.43
C ASN A 456 14.61 -0.09 10.83
N LYS A 457 13.77 -0.02 11.85
CA LYS A 457 14.15 -0.06 13.25
C LYS A 457 15.27 -1.08 13.40
N ASN A 458 16.35 -0.70 14.06
CA ASN A 458 17.44 -1.62 14.35
C ASN A 458 16.85 -2.92 14.88
N THR A 459 17.13 -4.01 14.19
CA THR A 459 16.72 -5.36 14.62
C THR A 459 17.35 -5.78 15.95
N SER A 460 18.26 -4.97 16.48
CA SER A 460 18.92 -5.14 17.78
C SER A 460 18.30 -4.30 18.91
N ALA A 461 17.45 -3.31 18.62
CA ALA A 461 16.64 -2.73 19.68
C ALA A 461 15.55 -3.73 20.07
N PRO A 462 15.34 -4.02 21.37
CA PRO A 462 14.18 -4.79 21.78
C PRO A 462 12.99 -4.10 21.14
N THR A 463 12.17 -4.87 20.40
CA THR A 463 10.88 -4.38 19.92
C THR A 463 10.10 -4.05 21.17
N THR A 464 10.10 -2.81 21.59
CA THR A 464 9.15 -2.31 22.55
C THR A 464 7.79 -2.52 21.88
N LYS A 465 7.19 -3.67 22.18
CA LYS A 465 5.76 -3.82 21.94
C LYS A 465 5.13 -2.80 22.87
N TYR A 466 4.64 -1.73 22.31
CA TYR A 466 3.72 -0.90 23.07
C TYR A 466 2.61 -1.83 23.55
N PRO A 467 2.31 -1.87 24.85
CA PRO A 467 1.17 -2.61 25.32
C PRO A 467 -0.01 -2.14 24.51
N GLY A 468 -0.71 -3.06 23.87
CA GLY A 468 -1.92 -2.73 23.13
C GLY A 468 -3.00 -2.19 24.05
N ALA A 469 -4.13 -1.76 23.49
CA ALA A 469 -5.29 -1.39 24.27
C ALA A 469 -5.62 -2.49 25.29
N PHE A 470 -6.02 -2.09 26.49
CA PHE A 470 -6.49 -3.03 27.51
C PHE A 470 -7.73 -3.76 26.97
N VAL A 471 -7.59 -5.03 26.72
CA VAL A 471 -8.69 -5.90 26.36
C VAL A 471 -9.10 -6.65 27.63
N ALA A 472 -10.25 -6.34 28.20
CA ALA A 472 -10.79 -7.09 29.31
C ALA A 472 -11.06 -8.53 28.84
N ASP A 473 -10.43 -9.50 29.52
CA ASP A 473 -10.67 -10.92 29.26
C ASP A 473 -12.04 -11.30 29.85
N PRO A 474 -13.04 -11.65 29.06
CA PRO A 474 -14.34 -12.10 29.56
C PRO A 474 -14.22 -13.26 30.53
N ALA A 475 -13.17 -14.10 30.40
CA ALA A 475 -12.93 -15.21 31.30
C ALA A 475 -12.65 -14.74 32.75
N LYS A 476 -12.09 -13.55 32.94
CA LYS A 476 -11.87 -12.97 34.27
C LYS A 476 -13.16 -12.43 34.89
N LEU A 477 -14.19 -12.18 34.10
CA LEU A 477 -15.53 -11.83 34.59
C LEU A 477 -16.33 -13.07 35.02
N ASN A 478 -15.76 -14.27 34.86
CA ASN A 478 -16.41 -15.55 35.14
C ASN A 478 -16.75 -15.74 36.63
N SER A 479 -16.02 -15.11 37.55
CA SER A 479 -16.31 -15.16 38.98
C SER A 479 -17.64 -14.48 39.36
N TYR A 480 -18.12 -13.56 38.52
CA TYR A 480 -19.36 -12.81 38.79
C TYR A 480 -20.63 -13.49 38.24
N SER A 481 -20.52 -14.54 37.43
CA SER A 481 -21.70 -15.18 36.92
C SER A 481 -22.41 -16.03 37.97
N LYS A 482 -23.64 -15.66 38.26
CA LYS A 482 -24.56 -16.46 39.11
C LYS A 482 -25.26 -17.57 38.33
N ILE A 483 -25.15 -17.58 36.98
CA ILE A 483 -25.81 -18.55 36.13
C ILE A 483 -24.81 -19.65 35.77
N LYS A 484 -25.12 -20.87 36.14
CA LYS A 484 -24.33 -22.05 35.79
C LYS A 484 -25.19 -23.03 34.98
N VAL A 485 -24.67 -23.48 33.85
CA VAL A 485 -25.25 -24.57 33.06
C VAL A 485 -24.28 -25.74 33.07
N CYS A 486 -24.70 -26.90 33.55
CA CYS A 486 -23.86 -28.07 33.77
C CYS A 486 -22.61 -27.77 34.58
N GLY A 487 -22.70 -26.91 35.58
CA GLY A 487 -21.58 -26.51 36.45
C GLY A 487 -20.62 -25.47 35.86
N VAL A 488 -20.79 -25.08 34.58
CA VAL A 488 -20.00 -24.06 33.91
C VAL A 488 -20.69 -22.71 34.05
N PRO A 489 -20.00 -21.67 34.56
CA PRO A 489 -20.56 -20.33 34.61
C PRO A 489 -20.79 -19.78 33.21
N ILE A 490 -22.00 -19.30 32.95
CA ILE A 490 -22.39 -18.70 31.70
C ILE A 490 -22.74 -17.23 31.92
N TYR A 491 -22.23 -16.38 31.02
CA TYR A 491 -22.55 -14.95 31.02
C TYR A 491 -23.64 -14.69 30.02
N VAL A 492 -24.78 -14.29 30.54
CA VAL A 492 -25.84 -13.71 29.74
C VAL A 492 -26.10 -12.33 30.31
N PHE A 493 -25.75 -11.32 29.53
CA PHE A 493 -26.08 -9.93 29.85
C PHE A 493 -27.35 -9.55 29.10
N SER A 494 -28.37 -9.12 29.82
CA SER A 494 -29.54 -8.46 29.23
C SER A 494 -29.20 -6.97 29.08
N ASN A 495 -29.65 -6.37 27.96
CA ASN A 495 -29.42 -4.96 27.65
C ASN A 495 -27.96 -4.55 27.53
N ALA A 496 -27.12 -5.43 26.96
CA ALA A 496 -25.76 -5.08 26.62
C ALA A 496 -25.75 -4.04 25.47
N VAL A 497 -24.95 -3.00 25.62
CA VAL A 497 -24.74 -1.97 24.62
C VAL A 497 -23.25 -1.97 24.31
N ASP A 498 -22.93 -2.07 23.01
CA ASP A 498 -21.57 -1.95 22.51
C ASP A 498 -21.35 -0.53 21.98
N PHE A 499 -20.36 0.15 22.50
CA PHE A 499 -19.95 1.46 22.05
C PHE A 499 -18.58 1.35 21.38
N ASP A 500 -18.52 1.67 20.10
CA ASP A 500 -17.26 1.77 19.38
C ASP A 500 -16.98 3.23 19.00
N TYR A 501 -15.80 3.72 19.37
CA TYR A 501 -15.31 5.04 18.94
C TYR A 501 -14.74 4.93 17.53
N LYS A 502 -15.45 5.45 16.54
CA LYS A 502 -14.94 5.54 15.18
C LYS A 502 -13.62 6.29 15.13
N SER A 503 -12.56 5.60 14.71
CA SER A 503 -11.21 6.19 14.57
C SER A 503 -10.65 6.78 15.86
N MET A 504 -10.87 6.12 17.01
CA MET A 504 -10.44 6.58 18.33
C MET A 504 -8.98 7.05 18.36
N TYR A 505 -8.01 6.17 18.00
CA TYR A 505 -6.60 6.54 18.00
C TYR A 505 -6.25 7.74 17.10
N PRO A 506 -6.69 7.78 15.82
CA PRO A 506 -6.45 8.95 15.00
C PRO A 506 -7.07 10.24 15.57
N SER A 507 -8.22 10.17 16.20
CA SER A 507 -8.88 11.33 16.81
C SER A 507 -8.09 11.83 18.02
N GLU A 508 -7.64 10.94 18.88
CA GLU A 508 -6.77 11.27 20.02
C GLU A 508 -5.43 11.86 19.58
N LEU A 509 -4.79 11.24 18.55
CA LEU A 509 -3.54 11.77 18.01
C LEU A 509 -3.69 13.19 17.46
N MET A 510 -4.82 13.50 16.84
CA MET A 510 -5.12 14.86 16.35
C MET A 510 -5.44 15.82 17.49
N GLU A 511 -6.26 15.41 18.43
CA GLU A 511 -6.69 16.24 19.56
C GLU A 511 -5.49 16.66 20.43
N PHE A 512 -4.62 15.70 20.76
CA PHE A 512 -3.44 15.95 21.58
C PHE A 512 -2.20 16.35 20.75
N ASN A 513 -2.35 16.56 19.44
CA ASN A 513 -1.24 16.89 18.53
C ASN A 513 -0.04 15.94 18.67
N MET A 514 -0.32 14.64 18.85
CA MET A 514 0.72 13.62 19.04
C MET A 514 1.30 13.18 17.71
N ALA A 515 2.42 13.74 17.35
CA ALA A 515 3.18 13.38 16.16
C ALA A 515 4.70 13.36 16.45
N PRO A 516 5.53 12.67 15.65
CA PRO A 516 6.97 12.67 15.87
C PRO A 516 7.60 14.06 15.86
N ASN A 517 7.04 14.98 15.09
CA ASN A 517 7.50 16.38 15.01
C ASN A 517 6.97 17.27 16.15
N THR A 518 6.06 16.76 16.95
CA THR A 518 5.52 17.46 18.13
C THR A 518 5.99 16.82 19.44
N GLN A 519 6.85 15.81 19.37
CA GLN A 519 7.46 15.20 20.54
C GLN A 519 8.35 16.22 21.24
N ILE A 520 8.05 16.50 22.52
CA ILE A 520 8.76 17.50 23.33
C ILE A 520 9.95 16.90 24.08
N GLY A 521 9.90 15.59 24.34
CA GLY A 521 10.96 14.89 25.02
C GLY A 521 10.56 13.46 25.36
N MET A 522 11.44 12.78 26.04
CA MET A 522 11.23 11.41 26.51
C MET A 522 11.70 11.32 27.95
N ILE A 523 10.91 10.66 28.78
CA ILE A 523 11.34 10.29 30.13
C ILE A 523 11.99 8.93 30.05
N GLU A 524 13.29 8.87 30.36
CA GLU A 524 14.01 7.60 30.47
C GLU A 524 13.91 7.10 31.89
N ILE A 525 13.27 5.95 32.08
CA ILE A 525 13.28 5.23 33.36
C ILE A 525 14.48 4.29 33.36
N PRO A 526 15.38 4.35 34.36
CA PRO A 526 16.54 3.43 34.41
C PRO A 526 16.10 1.97 34.43
N GLU A 527 16.80 1.12 33.69
CA GLU A 527 16.54 -0.32 33.55
C GLU A 527 16.57 -1.14 34.88
N GLN A 528 16.89 -0.52 35.99
CA GLN A 528 17.04 -1.20 37.28
C GLN A 528 15.77 -1.27 38.12
N VAL A 529 14.64 -0.88 37.61
CA VAL A 529 13.38 -1.11 38.34
C VAL A 529 12.98 -2.56 38.12
N ASN A 530 13.27 -3.41 39.11
CA ASN A 530 12.79 -4.78 39.12
C ASN A 530 11.26 -4.77 39.06
N PRO A 531 10.63 -5.35 38.03
CA PRO A 531 9.17 -5.34 37.91
C PRO A 531 8.44 -6.05 39.06
N ASN A 532 9.18 -6.82 39.87
CA ASN A 532 8.66 -7.48 41.07
C ASN A 532 8.92 -6.69 42.39
N GLU A 533 9.58 -5.54 42.30
CA GLU A 533 9.74 -4.68 43.46
C GLU A 533 8.64 -3.63 43.45
N ASN A 534 8.01 -3.46 44.59
CA ASN A 534 6.94 -2.50 44.83
C ASN A 534 7.42 -1.09 44.38
N ILE A 535 6.85 -0.59 43.31
CA ILE A 535 7.23 0.68 42.65
C ILE A 535 7.05 1.89 43.60
N LEU A 536 6.36 1.69 44.72
CA LEU A 536 6.03 2.69 45.76
C LEU A 536 7.19 3.05 46.68
N ASN A 537 8.39 2.59 46.46
CA ASN A 537 9.51 3.06 47.26
C ASN A 537 9.88 4.49 46.80
N ASP A 538 9.54 5.47 47.62
CA ASP A 538 9.70 6.92 47.37
C ASP A 538 11.08 7.29 46.83
N ASP A 539 12.12 6.57 47.24
CA ASP A 539 13.50 6.79 46.79
C ASP A 539 13.75 6.39 45.31
N LYS A 540 12.88 5.61 44.72
CA LYS A 540 13.06 5.13 43.34
C LYS A 540 12.41 6.04 42.32
N TRP A 541 11.33 6.71 42.63
CA TRP A 541 10.69 7.68 41.76
C TRP A 541 11.47 8.99 41.63
N THR A 542 12.16 9.40 42.68
CA THR A 542 12.98 10.61 42.70
C THR A 542 14.28 10.48 41.93
N ARG A 543 14.67 9.27 41.47
CA ARG A 543 15.92 9.04 40.77
C ARG A 543 15.76 8.71 39.29
N SER A 544 14.56 8.68 38.79
CA SER A 544 14.31 7.87 37.60
C SER A 544 14.12 8.62 36.30
N GLY A 545 14.32 9.87 36.16
CA GLY A 545 14.06 10.48 34.90
C GLY A 545 15.14 11.42 34.42
N ALA A 546 15.87 11.09 33.40
CA ALA A 546 16.48 12.08 32.53
C ALA A 546 15.47 12.49 31.47
N PHE A 547 15.05 13.73 31.50
CA PHE A 547 14.28 14.31 30.42
C PHE A 547 15.22 14.59 29.24
N VAL A 548 15.02 13.89 28.15
CA VAL A 548 15.77 14.09 26.91
C VAL A 548 14.90 14.91 25.97
N ALA A 549 15.18 16.20 25.88
CA ALA A 549 14.54 17.07 24.91
C ALA A 549 15.13 16.89 23.53
N ASP A 550 14.34 16.47 22.57
CA ASP A 550 14.72 16.37 21.16
C ASP A 550 13.93 17.39 20.33
N PHE A 551 14.19 18.66 20.58
CA PHE A 551 13.35 19.74 20.04
C PHE A 551 14.13 20.70 19.17
N HIS A 552 13.59 21.01 18.00
CA HIS A 552 14.20 21.95 17.07
C HIS A 552 13.29 23.11 16.66
N SER A 553 12.03 23.11 17.04
CA SER A 553 11.06 24.14 16.61
C SER A 553 9.96 24.38 17.64
N HIS A 554 9.13 25.36 17.38
CA HIS A 554 7.93 25.62 18.13
C HIS A 554 6.83 24.61 17.74
N VAL A 555 6.02 24.20 18.71
CA VAL A 555 4.89 23.31 18.53
C VAL A 555 3.62 24.03 18.97
N TRP A 556 2.60 23.96 18.11
CA TRP A 556 1.26 24.39 18.46
C TRP A 556 0.56 23.32 19.27
N LEU A 557 0.05 23.69 20.44
CA LEU A 557 -0.83 22.83 21.24
C LEU A 557 -2.24 23.38 21.22
N GLU A 558 -3.17 22.62 20.67
CA GLU A 558 -4.57 23.03 20.51
C GLU A 558 -5.24 23.31 21.85
N PHE A 559 -4.93 22.50 22.84
CA PHE A 559 -5.47 22.69 24.20
C PHE A 559 -5.18 24.10 24.80
N PHE A 560 -3.99 24.65 24.48
CA PHE A 560 -3.58 25.98 24.98
C PHE A 560 -3.77 27.08 23.94
N HIS A 561 -4.21 26.77 22.74
CA HIS A 561 -4.32 27.71 21.60
C HIS A 561 -3.08 28.59 21.40
N ARG A 562 -1.88 28.02 21.56
CA ARG A 562 -0.62 28.76 21.35
C ARG A 562 0.56 27.87 20.98
N TRP A 563 1.63 28.53 20.52
CA TRP A 563 2.90 27.90 20.21
C TRP A 563 3.79 27.83 21.43
N PHE A 564 4.44 26.67 21.61
CA PHE A 564 5.43 26.43 22.64
C PHE A 564 6.78 26.16 22.01
N GLY A 565 7.81 26.82 22.50
CA GLY A 565 9.20 26.57 22.17
C GLY A 565 9.87 25.60 23.14
N LEU A 566 11.10 25.21 22.82
CA LEU A 566 11.87 24.27 23.63
C LEU A 566 12.03 24.70 25.10
N ALA A 567 12.27 25.98 25.34
CA ALA A 567 12.46 26.49 26.71
C ALA A 567 11.18 26.36 27.54
N ASP A 568 10.02 26.66 26.95
CA ASP A 568 8.72 26.58 27.63
C ASP A 568 8.41 25.14 28.02
N TYR A 569 8.63 24.20 27.12
CA TYR A 569 8.37 22.78 27.40
C TYR A 569 9.30 22.19 28.44
N ARG A 570 10.57 22.56 28.39
CA ARG A 570 11.54 22.08 29.37
C ARG A 570 11.14 22.51 30.77
N THR A 571 10.81 23.76 30.95
CA THR A 571 10.38 24.31 32.22
C THR A 571 9.07 23.65 32.67
N LEU A 572 8.07 23.56 31.79
CA LEU A 572 6.82 22.89 32.08
C LEU A 572 7.02 21.45 32.54
N PHE A 573 7.88 20.70 31.84
CA PHE A 573 8.11 19.29 32.16
C PHE A 573 8.84 19.12 33.49
N GLU A 574 9.85 19.92 33.73
CA GLU A 574 10.55 19.96 35.01
C GLU A 574 9.60 20.32 36.14
N ASP A 575 8.69 21.26 35.92
CA ASP A 575 7.70 21.69 36.92
C ASP A 575 6.62 20.63 37.16
N ILE A 576 6.13 19.95 36.09
CA ILE A 576 5.20 18.82 36.20
C ILE A 576 5.87 17.65 36.92
N GLU A 577 7.11 17.31 36.56
CA GLU A 577 7.88 16.26 37.22
C GLU A 577 8.06 16.56 38.71
N TYR A 578 8.45 17.80 39.04
CA TYR A 578 8.59 18.22 40.43
C TYR A 578 7.26 18.11 41.20
N TYR A 579 6.17 18.50 40.57
CA TYR A 579 4.85 18.39 41.19
C TYR A 579 4.49 16.93 41.49
N PHE A 580 4.57 16.03 40.53
CA PHE A 580 4.19 14.63 40.73
C PHE A 580 5.15 13.88 41.67
N THR A 581 6.41 14.25 41.69
CA THR A 581 7.42 13.56 42.54
C THR A 581 7.45 14.12 43.96
N HIS A 582 7.18 15.42 44.18
CA HIS A 582 7.37 16.06 45.45
C HIS A 582 6.07 16.52 46.15
N ILE A 583 5.07 16.90 45.35
CA ILE A 583 3.82 17.45 45.84
C ILE A 583 2.72 16.39 45.83
N ARG A 584 2.62 15.61 44.80
CA ARG A 584 1.61 14.55 44.68
C ARG A 584 2.23 13.25 44.19
N LYS A 585 2.05 12.19 44.98
CA LYS A 585 2.48 10.87 44.58
C LYS A 585 1.64 10.36 43.41
N PRO A 586 2.30 9.74 42.39
CA PRO A 586 1.56 9.18 41.26
C PRO A 586 0.65 8.04 41.71
N LEU A 587 -0.51 7.96 41.07
CA LEU A 587 -1.41 6.81 41.20
C LEU A 587 -0.77 5.56 40.64
N MET A 588 -0.79 4.50 41.41
CA MET A 588 -0.16 3.24 41.00
C MET A 588 -1.17 2.20 40.56
N TYR A 589 -0.77 1.43 39.58
CA TYR A 589 -1.56 0.31 39.08
C TYR A 589 -1.65 -0.80 40.10
N ILE A 590 -2.79 -1.41 40.16
CA ILE A 590 -3.15 -2.51 41.03
C ILE A 590 -2.99 -3.78 40.19
N GLU A 591 -2.02 -4.63 40.54
CA GLU A 591 -1.75 -5.85 39.76
C GLU A 591 -2.46 -7.10 40.31
N ASN A 592 -2.99 -7.05 41.54
CA ASN A 592 -3.60 -8.19 42.19
C ASN A 592 -5.11 -8.09 42.26
N LEU A 593 -5.76 -9.23 42.10
CA LEU A 593 -7.19 -9.38 42.28
C LEU A 593 -7.45 -10.10 43.60
N ASP A 594 -8.48 -9.68 44.33
CA ASP A 594 -8.95 -10.36 45.53
C ASP A 594 -9.64 -11.69 45.16
N GLU A 595 -10.06 -12.47 46.17
CA GLU A 595 -10.75 -13.77 45.98
C GLU A 595 -12.09 -13.64 45.22
N HIS A 596 -12.59 -12.41 45.04
CA HIS A 596 -13.81 -12.09 44.29
C HIS A 596 -13.49 -11.55 42.88
N GLY A 597 -12.20 -11.35 42.56
CA GLY A 597 -11.76 -10.82 41.27
C GLY A 597 -11.81 -9.29 41.18
N TYR A 598 -11.90 -8.58 42.31
CA TYR A 598 -11.72 -7.13 42.34
C TYR A 598 -10.23 -6.78 42.40
N LEU A 599 -9.88 -5.65 41.82
CA LEU A 599 -8.55 -5.08 41.95
C LEU A 599 -8.27 -4.70 43.39
N ILE A 600 -7.21 -5.24 43.96
CA ILE A 600 -6.79 -4.89 45.33
C ILE A 600 -6.01 -3.59 45.24
N PRO A 601 -6.46 -2.51 45.95
CA PRO A 601 -5.66 -1.31 46.06
C PRO A 601 -4.32 -1.62 46.76
N LEU A 602 -3.24 -1.07 46.21
CA LEU A 602 -1.90 -1.16 46.83
C LEU A 602 -1.81 -0.36 48.13
N TYR A 603 -2.79 0.50 48.37
CA TYR A 603 -2.94 1.27 49.57
C TYR A 603 -4.19 0.81 50.31
N ASP A 604 -4.24 1.09 51.60
CA ASP A 604 -5.51 0.97 52.35
C ASP A 604 -6.58 1.94 51.78
N ALA A 605 -7.84 1.70 52.09
CA ALA A 605 -8.93 2.47 51.51
C ALA A 605 -8.81 3.98 51.81
N GLU A 606 -8.31 4.34 52.99
CA GLU A 606 -8.13 5.75 53.33
C GLU A 606 -6.99 6.42 52.59
N GLU A 607 -5.88 5.71 52.36
CA GLU A 607 -4.76 6.21 51.55
C GLU A 607 -5.15 6.30 50.08
N TYR A 608 -5.85 5.29 49.55
CA TYR A 608 -6.33 5.30 48.17
C TYR A 608 -7.34 6.45 47.94
N ASP A 609 -8.30 6.63 48.87
CA ASP A 609 -9.30 7.72 48.76
C ASP A 609 -8.62 9.09 48.82
N LYS A 610 -7.63 9.29 49.66
CA LYS A 610 -6.83 10.52 49.66
C LYS A 610 -6.05 10.75 48.36
N MET A 611 -5.53 9.72 47.78
CA MET A 611 -4.82 9.80 46.51
C MET A 611 -5.77 10.10 45.34
N MET A 612 -7.02 9.65 45.45
CA MET A 612 -8.07 9.87 44.45
C MET A 612 -8.84 11.18 44.64
N GLU A 613 -8.62 11.86 45.75
CA GLU A 613 -9.25 13.17 45.98
C GLU A 613 -8.77 14.21 44.95
N PRO A 614 -9.68 15.04 44.45
CA PRO A 614 -9.28 16.19 43.63
C PRO A 614 -8.24 17.02 44.34
N LEU A 615 -7.30 17.59 43.60
CA LEU A 615 -6.33 18.53 44.18
C LEU A 615 -7.01 19.58 45.03
N SER A 616 -6.52 19.75 46.26
CA SER A 616 -6.94 20.85 47.12
C SER A 616 -6.66 22.21 46.48
N VAL A 617 -7.30 23.24 46.95
CA VAL A 617 -7.08 24.62 46.47
C VAL A 617 -5.61 25.01 46.64
N GLU A 618 -4.98 24.60 47.74
CA GLU A 618 -3.58 24.88 48.04
C GLU A 618 -2.64 24.14 47.09
N GLU A 619 -2.89 22.87 46.76
CA GLU A 619 -2.11 22.11 45.80
C GLU A 619 -2.26 22.68 44.37
N LYS A 620 -3.47 23.11 43.99
CA LYS A 620 -3.71 23.80 42.73
C LYS A 620 -2.94 25.11 42.63
N ASP A 621 -2.93 25.90 43.68
CA ASP A 621 -2.20 27.17 43.75
C ASP A 621 -0.68 26.94 43.70
N GLN A 622 -0.18 25.88 44.36
CA GLN A 622 1.22 25.51 44.29
C GLN A 622 1.61 25.09 42.88
N LEU A 623 0.82 24.23 42.22
CA LEU A 623 1.06 23.82 40.85
C LEU A 623 1.00 25.00 39.87
N ILE A 624 0.02 25.92 40.06
CA ILE A 624 -0.04 27.14 39.25
C ILE A 624 1.22 27.98 39.46
N THR A 625 1.70 28.11 40.70
CA THR A 625 2.91 28.87 41.01
C THR A 625 4.15 28.26 40.31
N VAL A 626 4.26 26.93 40.32
CA VAL A 626 5.34 26.20 39.65
C VAL A 626 5.25 26.40 38.14
N LEU A 627 4.07 26.25 37.55
CA LEU A 627 3.85 26.40 36.12
C LEU A 627 3.93 27.88 35.63
N GLU A 628 3.69 28.88 36.51
CA GLU A 628 3.90 30.29 36.20
C GLU A 628 5.37 30.67 35.95
N SER A 629 6.32 29.76 36.28
CA SER A 629 7.73 29.90 35.89
C SER A 629 7.91 29.77 34.38
N ALA A 630 6.97 29.13 33.68
CA ALA A 630 6.97 29.02 32.23
C ALA A 630 6.62 30.39 31.62
N LYS A 631 7.55 30.91 30.79
CA LYS A 631 7.39 32.22 30.16
C LYS A 631 6.15 32.26 29.27
N ASP A 632 5.45 33.37 29.34
CA ASP A 632 4.34 33.74 28.46
C ASP A 632 3.04 32.90 28.58
N TRP A 633 2.88 32.17 29.68
CA TRP A 633 1.67 31.43 29.93
C TRP A 633 0.62 32.32 30.66
N ASP A 634 -0.62 32.28 30.17
CA ASP A 634 -1.71 32.88 30.86
C ASP A 634 -2.13 32.02 32.07
N ARG A 635 -2.37 32.63 33.19
CA ARG A 635 -2.83 31.96 34.42
C ARG A 635 -4.15 31.20 34.23
N SER A 636 -4.99 31.65 33.32
CA SER A 636 -6.25 30.98 32.97
C SER A 636 -6.02 29.64 32.26
N ASP A 637 -5.01 29.57 31.39
CA ASP A 637 -4.64 28.34 30.66
C ASP A 637 -4.09 27.29 31.63
N LEU A 638 -3.21 27.72 32.54
CA LEU A 638 -2.64 26.86 33.58
C LEU A 638 -3.72 26.34 34.53
N LYS A 639 -4.67 27.17 34.87
CA LYS A 639 -5.80 26.79 35.74
C LYS A 639 -6.71 25.79 35.00
N GLY A 640 -6.96 26.00 33.72
CA GLY A 640 -7.68 25.05 32.86
C GLY A 640 -7.01 23.68 32.81
N LEU A 641 -5.67 23.62 32.64
CA LEU A 641 -4.90 22.38 32.70
C LEU A 641 -5.06 21.68 34.05
N LEU A 642 -4.94 22.43 35.14
CA LEU A 642 -5.09 21.89 36.47
C LEU A 642 -6.50 21.35 36.77
N ASP A 643 -7.51 22.05 36.34
CA ASP A 643 -8.88 21.61 36.49
C ASP A 643 -9.15 20.36 35.65
N HIS A 644 -8.52 20.26 34.48
CA HIS A 644 -8.56 19.05 33.62
C HIS A 644 -7.83 17.87 34.28
N VAL A 645 -6.60 18.06 34.73
CA VAL A 645 -5.80 17.03 35.42
C VAL A 645 -6.47 16.60 36.73
N ALA A 646 -7.05 17.53 37.47
CA ALA A 646 -7.77 17.23 38.71
C ALA A 646 -9.15 16.57 38.47
N GLY A 647 -9.82 16.89 37.37
CA GLY A 647 -11.10 16.28 36.97
C GLY A 647 -10.97 14.87 36.39
N ASN A 648 -9.86 14.58 35.78
CA ASN A 648 -9.57 13.27 35.14
C ASN A 648 -8.65 12.42 36.04
N GLN A 649 -9.14 11.99 37.17
CA GLN A 649 -8.40 11.13 38.12
C GLN A 649 -7.99 9.75 37.54
N HIS A 650 -8.38 9.45 36.32
CA HIS A 650 -8.09 8.17 35.63
C HIS A 650 -6.91 8.20 34.66
N TYR A 651 -6.26 9.33 34.47
CA TYR A 651 -5.07 9.42 33.63
C TYR A 651 -3.82 9.63 34.50
N GLY A 652 -3.43 8.57 35.18
CA GLY A 652 -2.04 8.42 35.59
C GLY A 652 -1.22 8.33 34.28
N ALA A 653 -0.12 9.05 34.21
CA ALA A 653 0.75 9.23 33.07
C ALA A 653 1.15 7.94 32.35
#